data_5cf85d2154f0dd15fc4265f9ca0edf0c
#
_entry.id   5cf85d2154f0dd15fc4265f9ca0edf0c
#
_cell.length_a   1.000
_cell.length_b   1.000
_cell.length_c   1.000
_cell.angle_alpha   90.00
_cell.angle_beta   90.00
_cell.angle_gamma   90.00
#
_symmetry.space_group_name_H-M   'P 1'
#
loop_
_entity.id
_entity.type
_entity.pdbx_description
1 polymer ?
#
loop_
_entity_poly.entity_id
_entity_poly.type
_entity_poly.pdbx_seq_one_letter_code
_entity_poly.pdbx_strand_id
1 'polypeptide(L)'
;MDVKEIKSSILHSGDLGEVLAEMRLLASSQPQLITGELVRRMVDIGSDYELMRDFMLRGYADNQREELYRKLLRKAYRLACDWEMRMYAVQAGHQAAGESPLHSDDVKRMLEEYVAELGIGNLQLEEEPLHMGGQSEEDLRARHLKDINAVFESIVYSFQWTQGDEDFYRSLLLSPTIDINDARMLVSAVMLAAMMEPDHHKLNALAAIYSMADDEELRQRALVGVAFAMPQGLDMLFPEYQLIGKRLMDEEKCRKEMLELQMQVFLCMNAEKDNERIQRDIMPGLMKNQNFRITRFGIEEKEKDTLEDILHPDAEDKAMEELEANVNKMLDMQKNGADIYFGGFSHMKRYSFFYTLCNWFVPFYPEHPGLSQAVKKLSGSKLLDILFMNAPLCDSDKYSFALAVASVIDKVPANMRELLELQGGLGPTVENAERQSGAFIRRSYLQDLFRFFRLYPQKTNFPSPFDYQHHPERFFMGNPLILSSEEMDETTMKLSRFLLKHNLLSPLMTVLDNHENWEDADYCMMEGFVALKCENYYDAQSKLERSLEMRPGNKQVTKALAQAAFHNGDFDVAEKCYRSLLEMEPGHMGYELNMAIAQVNNDHRAEGLQTLYKLHFEDEGNLNVLRGLAWGQMLEGNLEQAEKLYGKLLQAGHDEDCLNAGYCAWLFGKTQEAVDLFRRYLKLRKGDRKQLLADFANDARLLRLFAKSDVEQRIMADIVCN
;
A
#
# COMPACT_ATOMS: atom_id res chain seq x y z
N MET A 1 12.90 18.25 -25.17
CA MET A 1 12.74 16.79 -25.28
C MET A 1 13.58 16.14 -24.23
N ASP A 2 13.03 15.19 -23.53
CA ASP A 2 13.57 14.53 -22.34
C ASP A 2 13.88 13.06 -22.73
N VAL A 3 14.75 12.36 -22.00
CA VAL A 3 15.04 10.93 -22.24
C VAL A 3 13.78 10.08 -22.12
N LYS A 4 12.83 10.46 -21.26
CA LYS A 4 11.55 9.77 -21.12
C LYS A 4 10.69 9.84 -22.39
N GLU A 5 10.70 10.99 -23.04
CA GLU A 5 10.00 11.16 -24.34
C GLU A 5 10.63 10.27 -25.42
N ILE A 6 11.97 10.16 -25.45
CA ILE A 6 12.69 9.25 -26.37
C ILE A 6 12.29 7.79 -26.10
N LYS A 7 12.28 7.34 -24.83
CA LYS A 7 11.85 5.98 -24.48
C LYS A 7 10.39 5.72 -24.91
N SER A 8 9.51 6.70 -24.70
CA SER A 8 8.12 6.63 -25.14
C SER A 8 7.99 6.54 -26.65
N SER A 9 8.78 7.33 -27.38
CA SER A 9 8.83 7.29 -28.88
C SER A 9 9.24 5.91 -29.38
N ILE A 10 10.25 5.29 -28.77
CA ILE A 10 10.68 3.93 -29.12
C ILE A 10 9.54 2.90 -28.95
N LEU A 11 8.78 3.01 -27.87
CA LEU A 11 7.72 2.06 -27.55
C LEU A 11 6.45 2.24 -28.39
N HIS A 12 6.09 3.49 -28.72
CA HIS A 12 4.82 3.79 -29.40
C HIS A 12 4.97 3.93 -30.92
N SER A 13 5.97 4.68 -31.39
CA SER A 13 6.16 4.90 -32.83
C SER A 13 7.06 3.86 -33.46
N GLY A 14 8.09 3.42 -32.73
CA GLY A 14 9.11 2.52 -33.25
C GLY A 14 9.94 3.12 -34.41
N ASP A 15 9.90 4.45 -34.59
CA ASP A 15 10.68 5.13 -35.65
C ASP A 15 12.11 5.40 -35.18
N LEU A 16 13.01 4.48 -35.54
CA LEU A 16 14.41 4.56 -35.17
C LEU A 16 15.12 5.79 -35.79
N GLY A 17 14.67 6.26 -36.96
CA GLY A 17 15.24 7.43 -37.59
C GLY A 17 15.01 8.70 -36.81
N GLU A 18 13.77 8.90 -36.35
CA GLU A 18 13.37 10.00 -35.49
C GLU A 18 14.05 9.92 -34.13
N VAL A 19 14.01 8.75 -33.50
CA VAL A 19 14.68 8.47 -32.21
C VAL A 19 16.16 8.83 -32.22
N LEU A 20 16.90 8.42 -33.25
CA LEU A 20 18.33 8.75 -33.39
C LEU A 20 18.58 10.24 -33.61
N ALA A 21 17.70 10.92 -34.33
CA ALA A 21 17.80 12.38 -34.49
C ALA A 21 17.58 13.10 -33.17
N GLU A 22 16.60 12.67 -32.39
CA GLU A 22 16.29 13.20 -31.06
C GLU A 22 17.44 12.96 -30.06
N MET A 23 17.98 11.74 -30.03
CA MET A 23 19.17 11.41 -29.22
C MET A 23 20.36 12.30 -29.56
N ARG A 24 20.63 12.58 -30.85
CA ARG A 24 21.70 13.49 -31.28
C ARG A 24 21.48 14.93 -30.80
N LEU A 25 20.24 15.42 -30.86
CA LEU A 25 19.86 16.74 -30.34
C LEU A 25 20.08 16.84 -28.84
N LEU A 26 19.60 15.86 -28.09
CA LEU A 26 19.76 15.79 -26.65
C LEU A 26 21.26 15.74 -26.27
N ALA A 27 22.03 14.92 -26.98
CA ALA A 27 23.47 14.81 -26.84
C ALA A 27 24.17 16.16 -27.00
N SER A 28 23.76 16.94 -28.00
CA SER A 28 24.35 18.26 -28.27
C SER A 28 23.98 19.31 -27.21
N SER A 29 22.77 19.15 -26.59
CA SER A 29 22.27 20.09 -25.58
C SER A 29 22.85 19.85 -24.18
N GLN A 30 23.29 18.62 -23.87
CA GLN A 30 23.77 18.21 -22.55
C GLN A 30 25.12 17.47 -22.62
N PRO A 31 26.18 18.10 -23.16
CA PRO A 31 27.46 17.42 -23.38
C PRO A 31 28.15 16.92 -22.10
N GLN A 32 27.83 17.52 -20.95
CA GLN A 32 28.36 17.13 -19.62
C GLN A 32 27.81 15.79 -19.10
N LEU A 33 26.70 15.30 -19.66
CA LEU A 33 26.08 14.04 -19.26
C LEU A 33 26.47 12.87 -20.17
N ILE A 34 27.23 13.15 -21.23
CA ILE A 34 27.56 12.16 -22.23
C ILE A 34 28.99 11.67 -22.02
N THR A 35 29.10 10.37 -21.80
CA THR A 35 30.39 9.68 -21.81
C THR A 35 30.81 9.30 -23.23
N GLY A 36 32.13 9.10 -23.44
CA GLY A 36 32.62 8.61 -24.74
C GLY A 36 32.00 7.26 -25.14
N GLU A 37 31.65 6.44 -24.17
CA GLU A 37 30.96 5.15 -24.34
C GLU A 37 29.54 5.33 -24.92
N LEU A 38 28.73 6.22 -24.33
CA LEU A 38 27.37 6.49 -24.81
C LEU A 38 27.36 7.05 -26.23
N VAL A 39 28.33 7.96 -26.54
CA VAL A 39 28.48 8.49 -27.90
C VAL A 39 28.85 7.39 -28.90
N ARG A 40 29.80 6.53 -28.56
CA ARG A 40 30.22 5.41 -29.43
C ARG A 40 29.04 4.51 -29.74
N ARG A 41 28.28 4.08 -28.73
CA ARG A 41 27.10 3.22 -28.91
C ARG A 41 26.01 3.89 -29.75
N MET A 42 25.79 5.19 -29.57
CA MET A 42 24.84 5.94 -30.43
C MET A 42 25.30 5.98 -31.89
N VAL A 43 26.59 6.18 -32.13
CA VAL A 43 27.17 6.16 -33.50
C VAL A 43 27.04 4.77 -34.11
N ASP A 44 27.34 3.71 -33.36
CA ASP A 44 27.22 2.34 -33.83
C ASP A 44 25.80 1.99 -34.25
N ILE A 45 24.78 2.33 -33.42
CA ILE A 45 23.37 2.13 -33.76
C ILE A 45 22.99 2.92 -35.02
N GLY A 46 23.44 4.17 -35.14
CA GLY A 46 23.21 5.00 -36.31
C GLY A 46 23.81 4.41 -37.58
N SER A 47 25.07 3.91 -37.51
CA SER A 47 25.76 3.26 -38.64
C SER A 47 25.07 1.98 -39.08
N ASP A 48 24.66 1.13 -38.11
CA ASP A 48 23.90 -0.10 -38.41
C ASP A 48 22.57 0.22 -39.13
N TYR A 49 21.88 1.28 -38.67
CA TYR A 49 20.63 1.74 -39.29
C TYR A 49 20.84 2.31 -40.71
N GLU A 50 21.87 3.14 -40.91
CA GLU A 50 22.22 3.68 -42.23
C GLU A 50 22.57 2.55 -43.20
N LEU A 51 23.31 1.55 -42.76
CA LEU A 51 23.63 0.35 -43.54
C LEU A 51 22.34 -0.38 -43.99
N MET A 52 21.40 -0.57 -43.05
CA MET A 52 20.09 -1.21 -43.34
C MET A 52 19.30 -0.41 -44.39
N ARG A 53 19.30 0.93 -44.32
CA ARG A 53 18.68 1.81 -45.29
C ARG A 53 19.33 1.69 -46.67
N ASP A 54 20.67 1.65 -46.76
CA ASP A 54 21.41 1.49 -48.00
C ASP A 54 21.12 0.16 -48.69
N PHE A 55 21.09 -0.95 -47.91
CA PHE A 55 20.67 -2.25 -48.45
C PHE A 55 19.23 -2.23 -49.01
N MET A 56 18.32 -1.56 -48.33
CA MET A 56 16.95 -1.40 -48.80
C MET A 56 16.86 -0.57 -50.09
N LEU A 57 17.61 0.54 -50.16
CA LEU A 57 17.68 1.40 -51.35
C LEU A 57 18.26 0.67 -52.57
N ARG A 58 19.18 -0.26 -52.36
CA ARG A 58 19.76 -1.09 -53.45
C ARG A 58 18.86 -2.26 -53.86
N GLY A 59 17.68 -2.41 -53.23
CA GLY A 59 16.68 -3.43 -53.58
C GLY A 59 17.02 -4.84 -53.08
N TYR A 60 17.92 -5.00 -52.13
CA TYR A 60 18.20 -6.30 -51.55
C TYR A 60 17.03 -6.82 -50.71
N ALA A 61 16.58 -8.03 -50.98
CA ALA A 61 15.61 -8.73 -50.16
C ALA A 61 16.31 -9.23 -48.88
N ASP A 62 15.72 -8.91 -47.76
CA ASP A 62 16.24 -9.34 -46.43
C ASP A 62 15.08 -9.79 -45.57
N ASN A 63 15.01 -11.09 -45.34
CA ASN A 63 13.98 -11.73 -44.50
C ASN A 63 14.18 -11.48 -43.02
N GLN A 64 15.36 -11.01 -42.61
CA GLN A 64 15.70 -10.72 -41.21
C GLN A 64 15.59 -9.23 -40.86
N ARG A 65 15.20 -8.38 -41.83
CA ARG A 65 15.18 -6.93 -41.64
C ARG A 65 14.34 -6.48 -40.43
N GLU A 66 13.18 -7.07 -40.23
CA GLU A 66 12.31 -6.74 -39.09
C GLU A 66 12.95 -7.12 -37.76
N GLU A 67 13.59 -8.28 -37.70
CA GLU A 67 14.30 -8.74 -36.51
C GLU A 67 15.51 -7.84 -36.20
N LEU A 68 16.29 -7.49 -37.23
CA LEU A 68 17.41 -6.58 -37.09
C LEU A 68 16.98 -5.18 -36.67
N TYR A 69 15.88 -4.68 -37.21
CA TYR A 69 15.29 -3.40 -36.84
C TYR A 69 14.87 -3.39 -35.34
N ARG A 70 14.20 -4.45 -34.92
CA ARG A 70 13.83 -4.63 -33.51
C ARG A 70 15.06 -4.73 -32.59
N LYS A 71 16.13 -5.38 -33.02
CA LYS A 71 17.41 -5.41 -32.28
C LYS A 71 18.01 -4.00 -32.14
N LEU A 72 17.91 -3.16 -33.18
CA LEU A 72 18.38 -1.78 -33.10
C LEU A 72 17.51 -0.93 -32.17
N LEU A 73 16.19 -1.10 -32.18
CA LEU A 73 15.30 -0.43 -31.23
C LEU A 73 15.62 -0.83 -29.79
N ARG A 74 15.89 -2.11 -29.52
CA ARG A 74 16.34 -2.60 -28.18
C ARG A 74 17.66 -1.93 -27.76
N LYS A 75 18.65 -1.85 -28.68
CA LYS A 75 19.91 -1.17 -28.41
C LYS A 75 19.67 0.33 -28.08
N ALA A 76 18.81 1.01 -28.84
CA ALA A 76 18.46 2.41 -28.62
C ALA A 76 17.76 2.63 -27.27
N TYR A 77 16.81 1.74 -26.90
CA TYR A 77 16.13 1.80 -25.60
C TYR A 77 17.11 1.63 -24.45
N ARG A 78 17.98 0.62 -24.50
CA ARG A 78 19.04 0.41 -23.48
C ARG A 78 20.00 1.59 -23.38
N LEU A 79 20.35 2.21 -24.51
CA LEU A 79 21.17 3.42 -24.51
C LEU A 79 20.46 4.61 -23.83
N ALA A 80 19.15 4.77 -24.05
CA ALA A 80 18.36 5.79 -23.38
C ALA A 80 18.29 5.53 -21.86
N CYS A 81 18.13 4.27 -21.42
CA CYS A 81 18.18 3.91 -20.01
C CYS A 81 19.53 4.24 -19.36
N ASP A 82 20.63 3.92 -20.04
CA ASP A 82 22.00 4.24 -19.55
C ASP A 82 22.23 5.74 -19.45
N TRP A 83 21.66 6.49 -20.36
CA TRP A 83 21.72 7.96 -20.32
C TRP A 83 20.94 8.52 -19.12
N GLU A 84 19.73 8.03 -18.87
CA GLU A 84 18.94 8.45 -17.71
C GLU A 84 19.62 8.04 -16.41
N MET A 85 20.20 6.83 -16.34
CA MET A 85 21.00 6.38 -15.21
C MET A 85 22.20 7.31 -14.95
N ARG A 86 22.88 7.76 -16.02
CA ARG A 86 23.95 8.75 -15.92
C ARG A 86 23.48 10.08 -15.32
N MET A 87 22.27 10.53 -15.70
CA MET A 87 21.67 11.73 -15.12
C MET A 87 21.44 11.58 -13.62
N TYR A 88 20.88 10.46 -13.19
CA TYR A 88 20.67 10.17 -11.76
C TYR A 88 22.00 10.14 -10.98
N ALA A 89 23.01 9.46 -11.52
CA ALA A 89 24.32 9.38 -10.89
C ALA A 89 24.98 10.76 -10.71
N VAL A 90 24.93 11.61 -11.72
CA VAL A 90 25.47 12.98 -11.63
C VAL A 90 24.71 13.83 -10.63
N GLN A 91 23.37 13.73 -10.57
CA GLN A 91 22.55 14.43 -9.58
C GLN A 91 22.87 13.97 -8.15
N ALA A 92 23.21 12.70 -7.97
CA ALA A 92 23.62 12.14 -6.68
C ALA A 92 25.06 12.48 -6.29
N GLY A 93 25.82 13.16 -7.16
CA GLY A 93 27.21 13.52 -6.93
C GLY A 93 28.24 12.50 -7.42
N HIS A 94 27.82 11.43 -8.10
CA HIS A 94 28.67 10.36 -8.63
C HIS A 94 29.09 10.68 -10.07
N GLN A 95 29.99 11.66 -10.24
CA GLN A 95 30.39 12.13 -11.57
C GLN A 95 31.15 11.08 -12.40
N ALA A 96 31.79 10.11 -11.77
CA ALA A 96 32.55 9.04 -12.45
C ALA A 96 31.70 7.80 -12.77
N ALA A 97 30.41 7.77 -12.39
CA ALA A 97 29.53 6.62 -12.65
C ALA A 97 29.41 6.33 -14.16
N GLY A 98 29.60 5.07 -14.55
CA GLY A 98 29.62 4.63 -15.95
C GLY A 98 30.90 4.90 -16.72
N GLU A 99 31.87 5.68 -16.19
CA GLU A 99 33.19 5.92 -16.84
C GLU A 99 34.27 4.95 -16.36
N SER A 100 34.20 4.55 -15.08
CA SER A 100 35.13 3.59 -14.48
C SER A 100 34.37 2.70 -13.51
N PRO A 101 33.58 1.74 -14.01
CA PRO A 101 32.90 0.76 -13.14
C PRO A 101 33.97 -0.06 -12.40
N LEU A 102 33.67 -0.46 -11.16
CA LEU A 102 34.49 -1.42 -10.44
C LEU A 102 34.57 -2.72 -11.25
N HIS A 103 35.78 -3.23 -11.47
CA HIS A 103 35.93 -4.51 -12.17
C HIS A 103 35.37 -5.66 -11.31
N SER A 104 34.72 -6.62 -11.94
CA SER A 104 34.14 -7.78 -11.27
C SER A 104 35.14 -8.51 -10.38
N ASP A 105 36.38 -8.69 -10.84
CA ASP A 105 37.44 -9.32 -10.06
C ASP A 105 37.82 -8.53 -8.82
N ASP A 106 37.81 -7.18 -8.89
CA ASP A 106 38.09 -6.32 -7.74
C ASP A 106 36.97 -6.38 -6.71
N VAL A 107 35.72 -6.35 -7.16
CA VAL A 107 34.53 -6.50 -6.30
C VAL A 107 34.60 -7.81 -5.54
N LYS A 108 34.80 -8.92 -6.26
CA LYS A 108 34.90 -10.24 -5.66
C LYS A 108 36.03 -10.32 -4.65
N ARG A 109 37.22 -9.85 -5.03
CA ARG A 109 38.39 -9.83 -4.16
C ARG A 109 38.16 -9.04 -2.88
N MET A 110 37.62 -7.83 -2.94
CA MET A 110 37.33 -6.98 -1.78
C MET A 110 36.43 -7.70 -0.76
N LEU A 111 35.38 -8.38 -1.23
CA LEU A 111 34.42 -9.05 -0.36
C LEU A 111 34.99 -10.36 0.22
N GLU A 112 35.74 -11.16 -0.57
CA GLU A 112 36.35 -12.40 -0.13
C GLU A 112 37.52 -12.16 0.83
N GLU A 113 38.37 -11.14 0.58
CA GLU A 113 39.49 -10.75 1.46
C GLU A 113 38.97 -10.36 2.85
N TYR A 114 37.87 -9.64 2.93
CA TYR A 114 37.25 -9.28 4.22
C TYR A 114 36.87 -10.51 5.05
N VAL A 115 36.20 -11.47 4.47
CA VAL A 115 35.81 -12.72 5.17
C VAL A 115 37.03 -13.53 5.58
N ALA A 116 38.06 -13.61 4.73
CA ALA A 116 39.30 -14.31 5.02
C ALA A 116 40.07 -13.64 6.19
N GLU A 117 40.20 -12.32 6.17
CA GLU A 117 40.90 -11.55 7.24
C GLU A 117 40.13 -11.64 8.56
N LEU A 118 38.78 -11.58 8.55
CA LEU A 118 37.95 -11.76 9.74
C LEU A 118 38.12 -13.18 10.33
N GLY A 119 38.16 -14.19 9.49
CA GLY A 119 38.38 -15.60 9.90
C GLY A 119 39.74 -15.81 10.55
N ILE A 120 40.80 -15.21 10.00
CA ILE A 120 42.17 -15.26 10.59
C ILE A 120 42.21 -14.54 11.93
N GLY A 121 41.54 -13.35 12.05
CA GLY A 121 41.42 -12.62 13.30
C GLY A 121 40.80 -13.44 14.42
N ASN A 122 39.72 -14.15 14.12
CA ASN A 122 39.02 -15.00 15.08
C ASN A 122 39.86 -16.22 15.55
N LEU A 123 40.70 -16.80 14.67
CA LEU A 123 41.60 -17.90 15.03
C LEU A 123 42.73 -17.42 15.92
N GLN A 124 43.19 -16.18 15.78
CA GLN A 124 44.28 -15.60 16.59
C GLN A 124 43.83 -15.22 18.00
N LEU A 125 42.55 -15.02 18.24
CA LEU A 125 41.98 -14.74 19.58
C LEU A 125 42.00 -15.98 20.48
N GLU A 126 42.09 -17.20 19.95
CA GLU A 126 42.17 -18.45 20.69
C GLU A 126 43.59 -18.83 21.10
N GLU A 127 44.61 -18.27 20.45
CA GLU A 127 46.03 -18.44 20.80
C GLU A 127 46.59 -17.12 21.35
N GLU A 128 47.47 -17.14 22.38
CA GLU A 128 48.04 -15.94 23.02
C GLU A 128 48.51 -14.88 22.01
N PRO A 129 48.28 -13.54 22.28
CA PRO A 129 48.53 -12.50 21.33
C PRO A 129 50.03 -12.35 21.06
N LEU A 130 50.53 -12.96 20.02
CA LEU A 130 51.82 -12.61 19.39
C LEU A 130 51.68 -11.21 18.78
N HIS A 131 52.41 -10.25 19.31
CA HIS A 131 52.53 -8.91 18.78
C HIS A 131 53.06 -8.93 17.33
N MET A 132 52.21 -9.13 16.38
CA MET A 132 52.40 -8.76 14.99
C MET A 132 51.45 -7.60 14.67
N GLY A 133 51.97 -6.50 14.10
CA GLY A 133 51.28 -5.24 13.85
C GLY A 133 50.00 -5.37 13.02
N GLY A 134 48.99 -6.01 13.62
CA GLY A 134 47.69 -6.25 13.01
C GLY A 134 46.77 -5.04 13.23
N GLN A 135 46.11 -4.63 12.19
CA GLN A 135 44.96 -3.71 12.26
C GLN A 135 43.95 -4.29 13.26
N SER A 136 43.30 -3.43 14.05
CA SER A 136 42.25 -3.88 14.96
C SER A 136 41.04 -4.40 14.14
N GLU A 137 40.27 -5.31 14.69
CA GLU A 137 39.01 -5.79 14.05
C GLU A 137 38.09 -4.62 13.73
N GLU A 138 38.09 -3.58 14.55
CA GLU A 138 37.30 -2.36 14.36
C GLU A 138 37.79 -1.59 13.10
N ASP A 139 39.12 -1.53 12.86
CA ASP A 139 39.69 -0.92 11.66
C ASP A 139 39.40 -1.73 10.39
N LEU A 140 39.42 -3.06 10.48
CA LEU A 140 39.05 -3.95 9.39
C LEU A 140 37.61 -3.74 8.97
N ARG A 141 36.69 -3.75 9.93
CA ARG A 141 35.25 -3.51 9.69
C ARG A 141 35.01 -2.10 9.14
N ALA A 142 35.72 -1.09 9.64
CA ALA A 142 35.60 0.28 9.13
C ALA A 142 36.11 0.45 7.70
N ARG A 143 37.17 -0.28 7.30
CA ARG A 143 37.65 -0.34 5.91
C ARG A 143 36.62 -1.01 5.02
N HIS A 144 36.17 -2.20 5.43
CA HIS A 144 35.15 -2.96 4.69
C HIS A 144 33.88 -2.13 4.45
N LEU A 145 33.44 -1.36 5.44
CA LEU A 145 32.25 -0.49 5.29
C LEU A 145 32.41 0.53 4.14
N LYS A 146 33.62 1.04 3.90
CA LYS A 146 33.88 1.94 2.77
C LYS A 146 33.86 1.20 1.44
N ASP A 147 34.44 0.00 1.42
CA ASP A 147 34.53 -0.84 0.22
C ASP A 147 33.15 -1.30 -0.19
N ILE A 148 32.36 -1.82 0.74
CA ILE A 148 31.00 -2.29 0.47
C ILE A 148 30.07 -1.14 0.08
N ASN A 149 30.23 0.06 0.64
CA ASN A 149 29.47 1.23 0.20
C ASN A 149 29.81 1.59 -1.25
N ALA A 150 31.08 1.56 -1.63
CA ALA A 150 31.49 1.81 -3.02
C ALA A 150 30.92 0.75 -3.98
N VAL A 151 30.92 -0.53 -3.58
CA VAL A 151 30.29 -1.61 -4.36
C VAL A 151 28.78 -1.39 -4.47
N PHE A 152 28.11 -1.06 -3.37
CA PHE A 152 26.67 -0.80 -3.36
C PHE A 152 26.29 0.33 -4.34
N GLU A 153 26.97 1.46 -4.25
CA GLU A 153 26.73 2.61 -5.13
C GLU A 153 27.08 2.29 -6.60
N SER A 154 28.14 1.51 -6.84
CA SER A 154 28.47 1.08 -8.20
C SER A 154 27.40 0.22 -8.85
N ILE A 155 26.70 -0.61 -8.06
CA ILE A 155 25.56 -1.42 -8.54
C ILE A 155 24.34 -0.52 -8.77
N VAL A 156 24.00 0.36 -7.81
CA VAL A 156 22.82 1.24 -7.90
C VAL A 156 22.87 2.10 -9.16
N TYR A 157 24.04 2.68 -9.48
CA TYR A 157 24.21 3.55 -10.65
C TYR A 157 24.85 2.83 -11.84
N SER A 158 24.80 1.48 -11.89
CA SER A 158 25.30 0.70 -13.01
C SER A 158 24.44 0.87 -14.25
N PHE A 159 25.08 0.86 -15.41
CA PHE A 159 24.42 0.79 -16.70
C PHE A 159 23.71 -0.54 -16.90
N GLN A 160 23.04 -0.70 -18.03
CA GLN A 160 22.35 -1.94 -18.42
C GLN A 160 23.33 -3.11 -18.42
N TRP A 161 23.02 -4.13 -17.63
CA TRP A 161 23.87 -5.30 -17.48
C TRP A 161 23.94 -6.13 -18.76
N THR A 162 25.07 -6.78 -18.96
CA THR A 162 25.24 -7.86 -19.93
C THR A 162 24.94 -9.22 -19.30
N GLN A 163 24.89 -10.27 -20.10
CA GLN A 163 24.81 -11.66 -19.58
C GLN A 163 25.98 -11.98 -18.64
N GLY A 164 27.17 -11.46 -18.93
CA GLY A 164 28.35 -11.66 -18.06
C GLY A 164 28.17 -11.01 -16.69
N ASP A 165 27.59 -9.81 -16.62
CA ASP A 165 27.31 -9.12 -15.36
C ASP A 165 26.23 -9.86 -14.56
N GLU A 166 25.18 -10.34 -15.23
CA GLU A 166 24.13 -11.16 -14.61
C GLU A 166 24.72 -12.42 -13.97
N ASP A 167 25.54 -13.17 -14.74
CA ASP A 167 26.17 -14.40 -14.26
C ASP A 167 27.14 -14.15 -13.11
N PHE A 168 27.88 -13.06 -13.18
CA PHE A 168 28.82 -12.63 -12.13
C PHE A 168 28.07 -12.31 -10.83
N TYR A 169 27.14 -11.37 -10.85
CA TYR A 169 26.44 -10.93 -9.63
C TYR A 169 25.56 -12.04 -9.05
N ARG A 170 24.90 -12.83 -9.89
CA ARG A 170 24.17 -14.01 -9.43
C ARG A 170 25.11 -14.98 -8.68
N SER A 171 26.26 -15.31 -9.24
CA SER A 171 27.22 -16.22 -8.61
C SER A 171 27.82 -15.63 -7.34
N LEU A 172 28.13 -14.35 -7.33
CA LEU A 172 28.70 -13.67 -6.17
C LEU A 172 27.72 -13.63 -4.99
N LEU A 173 26.46 -13.23 -5.24
CA LEU A 173 25.45 -13.07 -4.17
C LEU A 173 24.93 -14.41 -3.60
N LEU A 174 25.13 -15.50 -4.33
CA LEU A 174 24.85 -16.86 -3.88
C LEU A 174 26.10 -17.57 -3.30
N SER A 175 27.25 -16.89 -3.31
CA SER A 175 28.51 -17.52 -2.87
C SER A 175 28.61 -17.57 -1.34
N PRO A 176 29.03 -18.71 -0.75
CA PRO A 176 29.32 -18.78 0.67
C PRO A 176 30.67 -18.11 1.05
N THR A 177 31.42 -17.58 0.07
CA THR A 177 32.74 -16.94 0.28
C THR A 177 32.64 -15.46 0.65
N ILE A 178 31.46 -14.87 0.59
CA ILE A 178 31.20 -13.49 1.03
C ILE A 178 30.33 -13.46 2.29
N ASP A 179 30.36 -12.34 3.02
CA ASP A 179 29.48 -12.17 4.20
C ASP A 179 28.01 -12.14 3.77
N ILE A 180 27.16 -12.87 4.48
CA ILE A 180 25.73 -12.98 4.16
C ILE A 180 25.02 -11.63 4.28
N ASN A 181 25.43 -10.75 5.19
CA ASN A 181 24.85 -9.41 5.33
C ASN A 181 25.20 -8.52 4.13
N ASP A 182 26.39 -8.71 3.56
CA ASP A 182 26.78 -8.05 2.32
C ASP A 182 25.88 -8.51 1.17
N ALA A 183 25.67 -9.82 1.01
CA ALA A 183 24.78 -10.37 -0.01
C ALA A 183 23.34 -9.83 0.15
N ARG A 184 22.80 -9.83 1.38
CA ARG A 184 21.46 -9.28 1.70
C ARG A 184 21.35 -7.78 1.40
N MET A 185 22.40 -7.02 1.62
CA MET A 185 22.44 -5.60 1.33
C MET A 185 22.59 -5.34 -0.18
N LEU A 186 23.51 -6.03 -0.86
CA LEU A 186 23.79 -5.83 -2.28
C LEU A 186 22.60 -6.25 -3.18
N VAL A 187 21.78 -7.24 -2.79
CA VAL A 187 20.55 -7.55 -3.51
C VAL A 187 19.57 -6.36 -3.54
N SER A 188 19.61 -5.52 -2.49
CA SER A 188 18.83 -4.28 -2.46
C SER A 188 19.39 -3.22 -3.41
N ALA A 189 20.71 -3.19 -3.65
CA ALA A 189 21.31 -2.33 -4.67
C ALA A 189 20.87 -2.72 -6.08
N VAL A 190 20.83 -4.04 -6.37
CA VAL A 190 20.32 -4.55 -7.66
C VAL A 190 18.85 -4.19 -7.85
N MET A 191 18.03 -4.32 -6.79
CA MET A 191 16.61 -3.89 -6.80
C MET A 191 16.50 -2.40 -7.14
N LEU A 192 17.21 -1.53 -6.42
CA LEU A 192 17.15 -0.08 -6.65
C LEU A 192 17.55 0.27 -8.09
N ALA A 193 18.64 -0.30 -8.60
CA ALA A 193 19.09 -0.09 -9.98
C ALA A 193 18.03 -0.51 -11.01
N ALA A 194 17.39 -1.68 -10.81
CA ALA A 194 16.36 -2.19 -11.72
C ALA A 194 15.02 -1.44 -11.61
N MET A 195 14.73 -0.82 -10.46
CA MET A 195 13.59 0.08 -10.27
C MET A 195 13.81 1.44 -10.93
N MET A 196 15.05 1.95 -10.91
CA MET A 196 15.38 3.22 -11.55
C MET A 196 15.29 3.12 -13.06
N GLU A 197 15.89 2.07 -13.63
CA GLU A 197 15.86 1.80 -15.08
C GLU A 197 15.62 0.30 -15.33
N PRO A 198 14.57 -0.04 -16.12
CA PRO A 198 14.23 -1.43 -16.42
C PRO A 198 15.42 -2.17 -17.08
N ASP A 199 15.80 -3.29 -16.50
CA ASP A 199 16.89 -4.14 -16.98
C ASP A 199 16.54 -5.62 -16.75
N HIS A 200 16.35 -6.37 -17.83
CA HIS A 200 15.94 -7.78 -17.73
C HIS A 200 17.05 -8.68 -17.17
N HIS A 201 18.33 -8.31 -17.29
CA HIS A 201 19.43 -9.05 -16.68
C HIS A 201 19.45 -8.88 -15.16
N LYS A 202 19.28 -7.65 -14.66
CA LYS A 202 19.15 -7.38 -13.22
C LYS A 202 17.93 -8.09 -12.64
N LEU A 203 16.79 -8.01 -13.34
CA LEU A 203 15.58 -8.70 -12.91
C LEU A 203 15.74 -10.23 -12.91
N ASN A 204 16.42 -10.81 -13.92
CA ASN A 204 16.69 -12.25 -13.99
C ASN A 204 17.64 -12.70 -12.89
N ALA A 205 18.65 -11.88 -12.54
CA ALA A 205 19.52 -12.15 -11.40
C ALA A 205 18.72 -12.20 -10.08
N LEU A 206 17.83 -11.21 -9.84
CA LEU A 206 16.95 -11.22 -8.67
C LEU A 206 16.04 -12.45 -8.63
N ALA A 207 15.43 -12.81 -9.76
CA ALA A 207 14.58 -14.00 -9.86
C ALA A 207 15.35 -15.30 -9.61
N ALA A 208 16.59 -15.39 -10.08
CA ALA A 208 17.46 -16.53 -9.84
C ALA A 208 17.88 -16.62 -8.36
N ILE A 209 18.22 -15.49 -7.71
CA ILE A 209 18.53 -15.45 -6.28
C ILE A 209 17.32 -15.89 -5.45
N TYR A 210 16.11 -15.40 -5.78
CA TYR A 210 14.88 -15.84 -5.12
C TYR A 210 14.68 -17.36 -5.19
N SER A 211 14.96 -17.97 -6.35
CA SER A 211 14.75 -19.41 -6.55
C SER A 211 15.86 -20.29 -5.96
N MET A 212 17.08 -19.77 -5.80
CA MET A 212 18.28 -20.57 -5.50
C MET A 212 18.90 -20.31 -4.13
N ALA A 213 18.58 -19.18 -3.48
CA ALA A 213 19.19 -18.83 -2.20
C ALA A 213 18.70 -19.75 -1.07
N ASP A 214 19.64 -20.27 -0.29
CA ASP A 214 19.36 -21.04 0.93
C ASP A 214 18.96 -20.12 2.09
N ASP A 215 19.50 -18.90 2.14
CA ASP A 215 19.17 -17.91 3.14
C ASP A 215 17.81 -17.28 2.88
N GLU A 216 16.88 -17.45 3.82
CA GLU A 216 15.50 -16.99 3.66
C GLU A 216 15.39 -15.46 3.57
N GLU A 217 16.25 -14.71 4.27
CA GLU A 217 16.21 -13.25 4.22
C GLU A 217 16.70 -12.73 2.86
N LEU A 218 17.79 -13.30 2.34
CA LEU A 218 18.28 -12.99 0.99
C LEU A 218 17.21 -13.33 -0.06
N ARG A 219 16.58 -14.49 0.09
CA ARG A 219 15.51 -14.96 -0.81
C ARG A 219 14.33 -14.01 -0.82
N GLN A 220 13.87 -13.56 0.35
CA GLN A 220 12.73 -12.66 0.47
C GLN A 220 13.05 -11.23 -0.02
N ARG A 221 14.26 -10.73 0.22
CA ARG A 221 14.70 -9.45 -0.35
C ARG A 221 14.74 -9.49 -1.88
N ALA A 222 15.18 -10.60 -2.46
CA ALA A 222 15.18 -10.81 -3.90
C ALA A 222 13.74 -10.85 -4.47
N LEU A 223 12.78 -11.50 -3.79
CA LEU A 223 11.36 -11.51 -4.18
C LEU A 223 10.77 -10.08 -4.22
N VAL A 224 11.03 -9.29 -3.18
CA VAL A 224 10.61 -7.89 -3.15
C VAL A 224 11.23 -7.12 -4.32
N GLY A 225 12.52 -7.37 -4.60
CA GLY A 225 13.23 -6.79 -5.74
C GLY A 225 12.58 -7.13 -7.07
N VAL A 226 12.22 -8.38 -7.29
CA VAL A 226 11.48 -8.81 -8.49
C VAL A 226 10.15 -8.11 -8.62
N ALA A 227 9.36 -8.06 -7.53
CA ALA A 227 8.05 -7.44 -7.54
C ALA A 227 8.10 -5.94 -7.91
N PHE A 228 9.06 -5.21 -7.35
CA PHE A 228 9.18 -3.77 -7.55
C PHE A 228 9.88 -3.38 -8.85
N ALA A 229 10.71 -4.26 -9.41
CA ALA A 229 11.45 -4.01 -10.64
C ALA A 229 10.79 -4.58 -11.90
N MET A 230 9.67 -5.32 -11.79
CA MET A 230 8.96 -5.87 -12.93
C MET A 230 8.27 -4.76 -13.72
N PRO A 231 8.71 -4.43 -14.95
CA PRO A 231 8.12 -3.36 -15.72
C PRO A 231 6.79 -3.76 -16.34
N GLN A 232 5.97 -2.78 -16.72
CA GLN A 232 4.76 -2.97 -17.52
C GLN A 232 4.99 -2.50 -18.97
N GLY A 233 4.44 -3.21 -19.94
CA GLY A 233 4.41 -2.80 -21.36
C GLY A 233 5.75 -2.86 -22.07
N LEU A 234 6.79 -3.49 -21.51
CA LEU A 234 8.09 -3.68 -22.15
C LEU A 234 8.28 -5.06 -22.81
N ASP A 235 7.36 -5.96 -22.59
CA ASP A 235 7.42 -7.37 -23.08
C ASP A 235 7.40 -7.47 -24.63
N MET A 236 6.75 -6.53 -25.31
CA MET A 236 6.77 -6.47 -26.78
C MET A 236 8.18 -6.20 -27.31
N LEU A 237 8.95 -5.34 -26.65
CA LEU A 237 10.33 -5.02 -27.03
C LEU A 237 11.33 -6.01 -26.42
N PHE A 238 11.09 -6.45 -25.20
CA PHE A 238 11.92 -7.36 -24.41
C PHE A 238 11.12 -8.58 -23.93
N PRO A 239 10.94 -9.62 -24.76
CA PRO A 239 10.16 -10.82 -24.41
C PRO A 239 10.76 -11.60 -23.23
N GLU A 240 11.98 -11.29 -22.80
CA GLU A 240 12.63 -11.84 -21.62
C GLU A 240 11.82 -11.57 -20.34
N TYR A 241 11.14 -10.43 -20.23
CA TYR A 241 10.28 -10.13 -19.08
C TYR A 241 9.10 -11.12 -18.98
N GLN A 242 8.49 -11.46 -20.10
CA GLN A 242 7.42 -12.45 -20.14
C GLN A 242 7.91 -13.84 -19.68
N LEU A 243 9.11 -14.25 -20.13
CA LEU A 243 9.71 -15.52 -19.71
C LEU A 243 10.00 -15.57 -18.22
N ILE A 244 10.52 -14.45 -17.65
CA ILE A 244 10.80 -14.34 -16.21
C ILE A 244 9.49 -14.41 -15.43
N GLY A 245 8.48 -13.62 -15.81
CA GLY A 245 7.16 -13.60 -15.16
C GLY A 245 6.51 -14.98 -15.16
N LYS A 246 6.45 -15.64 -16.33
CA LYS A 246 5.89 -16.98 -16.47
C LYS A 246 6.59 -18.00 -15.56
N ARG A 247 7.94 -18.06 -15.61
CA ARG A 247 8.71 -18.97 -14.77
C ARG A 247 8.41 -18.83 -13.28
N LEU A 248 8.30 -17.58 -12.80
CA LEU A 248 8.00 -17.29 -11.39
C LEU A 248 6.55 -17.67 -11.04
N MET A 249 5.60 -17.35 -11.91
CA MET A 249 4.18 -17.62 -11.64
C MET A 249 3.78 -19.07 -11.84
N ASP A 250 4.58 -19.90 -12.52
CA ASP A 250 4.39 -21.36 -12.58
C ASP A 250 4.58 -22.01 -11.19
N GLU A 251 5.34 -21.37 -10.27
CA GLU A 251 5.54 -21.86 -8.91
C GLU A 251 4.42 -21.40 -7.95
N GLU A 252 3.66 -22.34 -7.37
CA GLU A 252 2.58 -22.04 -6.42
C GLU A 252 3.07 -21.25 -5.18
N LYS A 253 4.28 -21.58 -4.69
CA LYS A 253 4.91 -20.88 -3.58
C LYS A 253 5.12 -19.40 -3.91
N CYS A 254 5.65 -19.11 -5.09
CA CYS A 254 5.90 -17.75 -5.55
C CYS A 254 4.59 -16.97 -5.69
N ARG A 255 3.54 -17.55 -6.28
CA ARG A 255 2.22 -16.89 -6.37
C ARG A 255 1.67 -16.50 -5.01
N LYS A 256 1.75 -17.40 -4.02
CA LYS A 256 1.29 -17.12 -2.65
C LYS A 256 2.11 -16.01 -1.99
N GLU A 257 3.44 -16.07 -2.11
CA GLU A 257 4.34 -15.07 -1.52
C GLU A 257 4.18 -13.69 -2.19
N MET A 258 3.97 -13.62 -3.51
CA MET A 258 3.68 -12.38 -4.24
C MET A 258 2.35 -11.77 -3.82
N LEU A 259 1.30 -12.59 -3.65
CA LEU A 259 0.02 -12.13 -3.14
C LEU A 259 0.16 -11.51 -1.73
N GLU A 260 0.82 -12.23 -0.82
CA GLU A 260 1.08 -11.74 0.54
C GLU A 260 1.90 -10.44 0.53
N LEU A 261 2.92 -10.38 -0.33
CA LEU A 261 3.75 -9.19 -0.50
C LEU A 261 2.92 -7.99 -0.94
N GLN A 262 2.03 -8.15 -1.93
CA GLN A 262 1.17 -7.05 -2.38
C GLN A 262 0.24 -6.55 -1.26
N MET A 263 -0.34 -7.47 -0.51
CA MET A 263 -1.18 -7.11 0.64
C MET A 263 -0.38 -6.35 1.70
N GLN A 264 0.85 -6.80 1.99
CA GLN A 264 1.76 -6.14 2.93
C GLN A 264 2.19 -4.74 2.45
N VAL A 265 2.40 -4.54 1.14
CA VAL A 265 2.70 -3.21 0.57
C VAL A 265 1.55 -2.24 0.85
N PHE A 266 0.30 -2.63 0.59
CA PHE A 266 -0.87 -1.79 0.88
C PHE A 266 -1.03 -1.49 2.38
N LEU A 267 -0.71 -2.44 3.25
CA LEU A 267 -0.73 -2.23 4.70
C LEU A 267 0.36 -1.24 5.13
N CYS A 268 1.59 -1.37 4.61
CA CYS A 268 2.68 -0.43 4.88
C CYS A 268 2.33 1.02 4.46
N MET A 269 1.61 1.20 3.36
CA MET A 269 1.19 2.54 2.90
C MET A 269 0.26 3.24 3.87
N ASN A 270 -0.43 2.52 4.74
CA ASN A 270 -1.30 3.09 5.76
C ASN A 270 -0.55 3.54 7.02
N ALA A 271 0.75 3.32 7.13
CA ALA A 271 1.54 3.60 8.34
C ALA A 271 1.42 5.05 8.84
N GLU A 272 1.35 6.03 7.95
CA GLU A 272 1.16 7.44 8.33
C GLU A 272 -0.23 7.68 8.92
N LYS A 273 -1.29 7.15 8.30
CA LYS A 273 -2.69 7.24 8.79
C LYS A 273 -2.87 6.49 10.12
N ASP A 274 -2.24 5.34 10.24
CA ASP A 274 -2.24 4.55 11.47
C ASP A 274 -1.54 5.31 12.58
N ASN A 275 -0.41 5.98 12.30
CA ASN A 275 0.27 6.84 13.25
C ASN A 275 -0.61 8.02 13.67
N GLU A 276 -1.27 8.72 12.74
CA GLU A 276 -2.20 9.80 13.08
C GLU A 276 -3.33 9.31 13.99
N ARG A 277 -3.88 8.13 13.72
CA ARG A 277 -4.90 7.50 14.57
C ARG A 277 -4.36 7.17 15.96
N ILE A 278 -3.15 6.61 16.06
CA ILE A 278 -2.49 6.32 17.33
C ILE A 278 -2.29 7.61 18.13
N GLN A 279 -1.78 8.66 17.50
CA GLN A 279 -1.53 9.96 18.16
C GLN A 279 -2.83 10.63 18.64
N ARG A 280 -3.91 10.51 17.89
CA ARG A 280 -5.19 11.13 18.22
C ARG A 280 -6.00 10.33 19.26
N ASP A 281 -6.09 9.00 19.07
CA ASP A 281 -7.08 8.17 19.76
C ASP A 281 -6.49 7.34 20.91
N ILE A 282 -5.17 7.06 20.91
CA ILE A 282 -4.51 6.16 21.85
C ILE A 282 -3.51 6.90 22.76
N MET A 283 -2.63 7.71 22.17
CA MET A 283 -1.57 8.39 22.92
C MET A 283 -2.08 9.29 24.05
N PRO A 284 -3.19 10.05 23.92
CA PRO A 284 -3.70 10.86 25.02
C PRO A 284 -4.09 10.03 26.26
N GLY A 285 -4.65 8.82 26.03
CA GLY A 285 -4.97 7.90 27.14
C GLY A 285 -3.73 7.31 27.81
N LEU A 286 -2.70 6.97 27.03
CA LEU A 286 -1.43 6.49 27.57
C LEU A 286 -0.67 7.59 28.33
N MET A 287 -0.74 8.85 27.89
CA MET A 287 -0.06 9.98 28.53
C MET A 287 -0.75 10.47 29.80
N LYS A 288 -2.06 10.34 29.92
CA LYS A 288 -2.79 10.73 31.14
C LYS A 288 -2.43 9.88 32.35
N ASN A 289 -2.08 8.62 32.13
CA ASN A 289 -1.80 7.64 33.18
C ASN A 289 -0.31 7.57 33.58
N GLN A 290 0.53 8.44 33.05
CA GLN A 290 1.94 8.46 33.43
C GLN A 290 2.13 9.29 34.69
N ASN A 291 2.53 8.63 35.77
CA ASN A 291 3.04 9.27 37.02
C ASN A 291 4.38 10.00 36.78
N PHE A 292 4.75 10.22 35.53
CA PHE A 292 6.02 10.83 35.15
C PHE A 292 5.81 12.12 34.37
N ARG A 293 6.61 13.11 34.66
CA ARG A 293 6.65 14.40 33.96
C ARG A 293 7.94 14.49 33.14
N ILE A 294 7.80 14.64 31.82
CA ILE A 294 8.95 14.90 30.95
C ILE A 294 9.30 16.39 31.06
N THR A 295 10.45 16.71 31.62
CA THR A 295 10.97 18.07 31.72
C THR A 295 12.14 18.28 30.75
N ARG A 296 12.58 19.54 30.57
CA ARG A 296 13.79 19.87 29.82
C ARG A 296 15.07 19.20 30.34
N PHE A 297 15.06 18.73 31.58
CA PHE A 297 16.22 18.16 32.27
C PHE A 297 16.14 16.65 32.45
N GLY A 298 15.03 15.99 32.04
CA GLY A 298 14.83 14.56 32.14
C GLY A 298 13.39 14.19 32.51
N ILE A 299 13.17 12.93 32.90
CA ILE A 299 11.89 12.41 33.35
C ILE A 299 11.87 12.51 34.87
N GLU A 300 10.93 13.26 35.42
CA GLU A 300 10.72 13.40 36.87
C GLU A 300 9.46 12.62 37.27
N GLU A 301 9.54 11.89 38.39
CA GLU A 301 8.38 11.23 38.98
C GLU A 301 7.48 12.33 39.60
N LYS A 302 6.19 12.33 39.26
CA LYS A 302 5.24 13.19 39.95
C LYS A 302 5.14 12.79 41.39
N GLU A 303 5.35 13.71 42.33
CA GLU A 303 5.04 13.48 43.74
C GLU A 303 3.57 13.03 43.84
N LYS A 304 3.32 11.89 44.45
CA LYS A 304 1.99 11.35 44.69
C LYS A 304 1.25 12.31 45.62
N ASP A 305 0.16 12.86 45.13
CA ASP A 305 -0.75 13.67 45.95
C ASP A 305 -1.64 12.70 46.74
N THR A 306 -1.20 12.37 47.95
CA THR A 306 -1.87 11.44 48.88
C THR A 306 -3.31 11.84 49.21
N LEU A 307 -3.74 13.05 48.88
CA LEU A 307 -5.11 13.54 49.06
C LEU A 307 -6.04 13.12 47.89
N GLU A 308 -5.53 13.06 46.67
CA GLU A 308 -6.29 12.59 45.51
C GLU A 308 -6.58 11.09 45.55
N ASP A 309 -5.63 10.28 46.03
CA ASP A 309 -5.77 8.81 46.25
C ASP A 309 -6.85 8.48 47.30
N ILE A 310 -7.02 9.35 48.31
CA ILE A 310 -8.05 9.17 49.34
C ILE A 310 -9.46 9.59 48.83
N LEU A 311 -9.52 10.55 47.91
CA LEU A 311 -10.77 11.08 47.41
C LEU A 311 -11.36 10.22 46.25
N HIS A 312 -10.51 9.52 45.51
CA HIS A 312 -10.90 8.71 44.34
C HIS A 312 -10.18 7.33 44.36
N PRO A 313 -10.52 6.42 45.28
CA PRO A 313 -9.86 5.12 45.43
C PRO A 313 -9.98 4.23 44.18
N ASP A 314 -11.03 4.45 43.32
CA ASP A 314 -11.23 3.69 42.10
C ASP A 314 -10.53 4.34 40.87
N ALA A 315 -9.78 5.43 41.05
CA ALA A 315 -9.14 6.15 39.93
C ALA A 315 -7.95 5.38 39.36
N GLU A 316 -7.18 4.69 40.19
CA GLU A 316 -6.06 3.86 39.76
C GLU A 316 -6.53 2.62 38.97
N ASP A 317 -7.61 1.98 39.42
CA ASP A 317 -8.19 0.80 38.73
C ASP A 317 -8.75 1.18 37.36
N LYS A 318 -9.48 2.31 37.27
CA LYS A 318 -9.98 2.84 35.99
C LYS A 318 -8.86 3.27 35.04
N ALA A 319 -7.80 3.88 35.59
CA ALA A 319 -6.63 4.26 34.82
C ALA A 319 -5.89 3.04 34.26
N MET A 320 -5.81 1.95 35.04
CA MET A 320 -5.22 0.70 34.59
C MET A 320 -6.08 0.02 33.52
N GLU A 321 -7.41 -0.02 33.68
CA GLU A 321 -8.34 -0.52 32.65
C GLU A 321 -8.24 0.26 31.34
N GLU A 322 -8.16 1.61 31.40
CA GLU A 322 -7.96 2.45 30.20
C GLU A 322 -6.60 2.20 29.52
N LEU A 323 -5.54 2.01 30.33
CA LEU A 323 -4.21 1.68 29.83
C LEU A 323 -4.23 0.32 29.11
N GLU A 324 -4.80 -0.69 29.75
CA GLU A 324 -4.91 -2.04 29.19
C GLU A 324 -5.74 -2.05 27.89
N ALA A 325 -6.87 -1.33 27.88
CA ALA A 325 -7.68 -1.18 26.68
C ALA A 325 -6.93 -0.50 25.53
N ASN A 326 -6.12 0.52 25.80
CA ASN A 326 -5.32 1.22 24.79
C ASN A 326 -4.17 0.36 24.27
N VAL A 327 -3.48 -0.40 25.14
CA VAL A 327 -2.47 -1.37 24.75
C VAL A 327 -3.08 -2.46 23.87
N ASN A 328 -4.23 -3.00 24.26
CA ASN A 328 -4.94 -4.02 23.48
C ASN A 328 -5.35 -3.49 22.08
N LYS A 329 -5.80 -2.24 21.98
CA LYS A 329 -6.08 -1.60 20.67
C LYS A 329 -4.82 -1.51 19.80
N MET A 330 -3.66 -1.15 20.37
CA MET A 330 -2.39 -1.13 19.62
C MET A 330 -2.00 -2.53 19.15
N LEU A 331 -2.13 -3.54 20.01
CA LEU A 331 -1.84 -4.93 19.66
C LEU A 331 -2.77 -5.45 18.53
N ASP A 332 -4.05 -5.10 18.59
CA ASP A 332 -5.01 -5.45 17.54
C ASP A 332 -4.69 -4.74 16.20
N MET A 333 -4.28 -3.48 16.26
CA MET A 333 -3.79 -2.77 15.06
C MET A 333 -2.57 -3.49 14.47
N GLN A 334 -1.59 -3.86 15.30
CA GLN A 334 -0.39 -4.58 14.85
C GLN A 334 -0.72 -5.94 14.25
N LYS A 335 -1.61 -6.73 14.89
CA LYS A 335 -2.09 -8.02 14.36
C LYS A 335 -2.78 -7.88 13.01
N ASN A 336 -3.46 -6.75 12.79
CA ASN A 336 -4.08 -6.42 11.51
C ASN A 336 -3.10 -5.83 10.48
N GLY A 337 -1.80 -5.81 10.77
CA GLY A 337 -0.73 -5.42 9.86
C GLY A 337 -0.32 -3.96 9.91
N ALA A 338 -0.85 -3.14 10.84
CA ALA A 338 -0.44 -1.75 11.01
C ALA A 338 1.00 -1.63 11.52
N ASP A 339 1.73 -0.63 11.03
CA ASP A 339 3.06 -0.27 11.51
C ASP A 339 2.95 0.73 12.67
N ILE A 340 2.78 0.19 13.89
CA ILE A 340 2.61 1.01 15.10
C ILE A 340 3.88 1.75 15.54
N TYR A 341 5.04 1.41 14.97
CA TYR A 341 6.33 1.97 15.34
C TYR A 341 6.77 3.14 14.47
N PHE A 342 6.19 3.30 13.28
CA PHE A 342 6.59 4.31 12.28
C PHE A 342 6.71 5.72 12.86
N GLY A 343 5.70 6.19 13.59
CA GLY A 343 5.67 7.55 14.13
C GLY A 343 6.79 7.85 15.12
N GLY A 344 7.10 6.91 16.02
CA GLY A 344 8.16 7.06 17.01
C GLY A 344 9.55 7.07 16.38
N PHE A 345 9.81 6.15 15.47
CA PHE A 345 11.13 5.96 14.87
C PHE A 345 11.46 6.89 13.70
N SER A 346 10.46 7.47 13.05
CA SER A 346 10.67 8.42 11.93
C SER A 346 11.53 9.61 12.32
N HIS A 347 11.37 10.13 13.54
CA HIS A 347 12.18 11.24 14.06
C HIS A 347 13.62 10.87 14.37
N MET A 348 13.89 9.58 14.62
CA MET A 348 15.23 9.05 14.94
C MET A 348 16.09 8.80 13.69
N LYS A 349 15.54 8.93 12.48
CA LYS A 349 16.30 8.78 11.21
C LYS A 349 17.17 10.00 10.86
N ARG A 350 17.35 10.96 11.78
CA ARG A 350 18.19 12.15 11.59
C ARG A 350 19.65 11.97 12.01
N TYR A 351 20.04 10.80 12.52
CA TYR A 351 21.44 10.48 12.81
C TYR A 351 22.25 10.41 11.52
N SER A 352 23.55 10.80 11.61
CA SER A 352 24.48 10.78 10.46
C SER A 352 24.61 9.40 9.81
N PHE A 353 24.34 8.34 10.55
CA PHE A 353 24.25 6.98 10.05
C PHE A 353 23.35 6.87 8.81
N PHE A 354 22.19 7.53 8.82
CA PHE A 354 21.21 7.48 7.73
C PHE A 354 21.48 8.45 6.56
N TYR A 355 22.63 9.14 6.57
CA TYR A 355 23.06 9.94 5.40
C TYR A 355 23.77 9.10 4.35
N THR A 356 24.30 7.93 4.74
CA THR A 356 24.90 6.95 3.83
C THR A 356 23.81 6.05 3.26
N LEU A 357 23.77 5.90 1.93
CA LEU A 357 22.71 5.19 1.22
C LEU A 357 22.62 3.72 1.65
N CYS A 358 23.73 2.98 1.67
CA CYS A 358 23.74 1.55 1.98
C CYS A 358 23.24 1.22 3.39
N ASN A 359 23.40 2.17 4.35
CA ASN A 359 22.97 1.96 5.74
C ASN A 359 21.44 1.82 5.93
N TRP A 360 20.65 2.12 4.94
CA TRP A 360 19.21 1.88 4.95
C TRP A 360 18.82 0.43 4.64
N PHE A 361 19.75 -0.34 4.07
CA PHE A 361 19.52 -1.70 3.58
C PHE A 361 20.34 -2.75 4.32
N VAL A 362 21.30 -2.32 5.15
CA VAL A 362 22.14 -3.24 5.91
C VAL A 362 21.32 -3.95 6.98
N PRO A 363 21.35 -5.29 7.05
CA PRO A 363 20.75 -6.04 8.15
C PRO A 363 21.32 -5.59 9.49
N PHE A 364 20.52 -5.68 10.54
CA PHE A 364 20.98 -5.27 11.85
C PHE A 364 21.97 -6.29 12.46
N TYR A 365 23.17 -5.82 12.81
CA TYR A 365 24.14 -6.55 13.61
C TYR A 365 24.90 -5.61 14.58
N PRO A 366 25.17 -6.04 15.84
CA PRO A 366 25.73 -5.18 16.87
C PRO A 366 27.14 -4.67 16.56
N GLU A 367 27.93 -5.45 15.82
CA GLU A 367 29.33 -5.17 15.48
C GLU A 367 29.49 -4.15 14.35
N HIS A 368 28.39 -3.61 13.83
CA HIS A 368 28.46 -2.59 12.80
C HIS A 368 29.27 -1.36 13.27
N PRO A 369 30.28 -0.87 12.48
CA PRO A 369 31.16 0.24 12.88
C PRO A 369 30.40 1.49 13.32
N GLY A 370 29.24 1.78 12.67
CA GLY A 370 28.37 2.90 13.04
C GLY A 370 27.71 2.79 14.40
N LEU A 371 27.73 1.61 15.03
CA LEU A 371 27.23 1.37 16.39
C LEU A 371 28.32 1.26 17.44
N SER A 372 29.61 1.26 17.09
CA SER A 372 30.71 0.94 18.02
C SER A 372 30.67 1.75 19.32
N GLN A 373 30.38 3.05 19.23
CA GLN A 373 30.23 3.91 20.42
C GLN A 373 28.94 3.61 21.20
N ALA A 374 27.86 3.27 20.53
CA ALA A 374 26.59 2.94 21.17
C ALA A 374 26.71 1.60 21.92
N VAL A 375 27.30 0.60 21.28
CA VAL A 375 27.53 -0.73 21.88
C VAL A 375 28.47 -0.63 23.09
N LYS A 376 29.58 0.14 23.00
CA LYS A 376 30.49 0.36 24.15
C LYS A 376 29.77 0.99 25.35
N LYS A 377 28.86 1.92 25.14
CA LYS A 377 28.05 2.55 26.20
C LYS A 377 26.98 1.63 26.79
N LEU A 378 26.42 0.77 25.98
CA LEU A 378 25.35 -0.16 26.35
C LEU A 378 25.89 -1.54 26.77
N SER A 379 27.20 -1.77 26.66
CA SER A 379 27.85 -3.01 27.07
C SER A 379 27.61 -3.24 28.56
N GLY A 380 27.06 -4.42 28.91
CA GLY A 380 26.67 -4.76 30.27
C GLY A 380 25.20 -4.47 30.62
N SER A 381 24.41 -3.86 29.72
CA SER A 381 22.98 -3.71 29.87
C SER A 381 22.23 -4.81 29.11
N LYS A 382 21.24 -5.45 29.73
CA LYS A 382 20.32 -6.39 29.06
C LYS A 382 19.47 -5.71 27.97
N LEU A 383 19.46 -4.39 27.91
CA LEU A 383 18.73 -3.62 26.89
C LEU A 383 19.14 -3.97 25.47
N LEU A 384 20.43 -4.24 25.23
CA LEU A 384 20.89 -4.69 23.91
C LEU A 384 20.30 -6.05 23.54
N ASP A 385 20.36 -7.01 24.43
CA ASP A 385 19.85 -8.37 24.19
C ASP A 385 18.33 -8.38 23.97
N ILE A 386 17.59 -7.60 24.77
CA ILE A 386 16.13 -7.48 24.67
C ILE A 386 15.72 -6.83 23.36
N LEU A 387 16.39 -5.75 22.97
CA LEU A 387 16.13 -5.02 21.73
C LEU A 387 16.45 -5.84 20.49
N PHE A 388 17.54 -6.55 20.53
CA PHE A 388 18.09 -7.23 19.37
C PHE A 388 17.46 -8.60 19.15
N MET A 389 17.14 -9.30 20.24
CA MET A 389 16.61 -10.66 20.16
C MET A 389 15.08 -10.71 20.06
N ASN A 390 14.34 -9.74 20.62
CA ASN A 390 12.90 -9.92 20.84
C ASN A 390 11.97 -8.81 20.34
N ALA A 391 12.48 -7.63 19.96
CA ALA A 391 11.62 -6.55 19.50
C ALA A 391 11.14 -6.78 18.03
N PRO A 392 9.85 -6.57 17.70
CA PRO A 392 9.30 -6.68 16.35
C PRO A 392 9.61 -5.43 15.52
N LEU A 393 10.85 -4.94 15.58
CA LEU A 393 11.34 -3.77 14.89
C LEU A 393 12.04 -4.16 13.58
N CYS A 394 11.88 -3.36 12.53
CA CYS A 394 12.68 -3.48 11.34
C CYS A 394 14.14 -3.04 11.59
N ASP A 395 15.05 -3.43 10.73
CA ASP A 395 16.49 -3.26 10.96
C ASP A 395 16.91 -1.80 11.12
N SER A 396 16.40 -0.91 10.26
CA SER A 396 16.69 0.51 10.38
C SER A 396 16.18 1.13 11.70
N ASP A 397 15.07 0.61 12.25
CA ASP A 397 14.56 1.06 13.55
C ASP A 397 15.43 0.58 14.70
N LYS A 398 15.97 -0.66 14.66
CA LYS A 398 16.95 -1.15 15.62
C LYS A 398 18.19 -0.27 15.64
N TYR A 399 18.76 0.10 14.47
CA TYR A 399 19.89 1.03 14.37
C TYR A 399 19.57 2.39 15.01
N SER A 400 18.44 2.98 14.64
CA SER A 400 18.06 4.30 15.17
C SER A 400 17.79 4.26 16.67
N PHE A 401 17.21 3.18 17.15
CA PHE A 401 16.97 3.01 18.58
C PHE A 401 18.27 2.85 19.38
N ALA A 402 19.20 2.00 18.92
CA ALA A 402 20.50 1.84 19.57
C ALA A 402 21.25 3.19 19.68
N LEU A 403 21.26 3.97 18.60
CA LEU A 403 21.88 5.30 18.58
C LEU A 403 21.17 6.29 19.52
N ALA A 404 19.84 6.26 19.58
CA ALA A 404 19.06 7.12 20.44
C ALA A 404 19.28 6.81 21.92
N VAL A 405 19.19 5.53 22.31
CA VAL A 405 19.41 5.11 23.69
C VAL A 405 20.83 5.45 24.13
N ALA A 406 21.86 5.16 23.33
CA ALA A 406 23.25 5.52 23.64
C ALA A 406 23.46 7.03 23.82
N SER A 407 22.64 7.87 23.22
CA SER A 407 22.72 9.33 23.37
C SER A 407 22.15 9.85 24.69
N VAL A 408 21.24 9.08 25.33
CA VAL A 408 20.49 9.50 26.52
C VAL A 408 20.77 8.63 27.75
N ILE A 409 21.33 7.43 27.61
CA ILE A 409 21.47 6.45 28.68
C ILE A 409 22.22 7.01 29.90
N ASP A 410 23.22 7.86 29.71
CA ASP A 410 23.97 8.51 30.77
C ASP A 410 23.14 9.48 31.63
N LYS A 411 21.99 9.95 31.06
CA LYS A 411 21.06 10.89 31.70
C LYS A 411 19.88 10.20 32.37
N VAL A 412 19.70 8.89 32.12
CA VAL A 412 18.59 8.11 32.69
C VAL A 412 18.96 7.68 34.11
N PRO A 413 18.13 7.96 35.15
CA PRO A 413 18.35 7.51 36.52
C PRO A 413 18.52 5.98 36.65
N ALA A 414 19.32 5.52 37.59
CA ALA A 414 19.65 4.09 37.77
C ALA A 414 18.40 3.21 37.97
N ASN A 415 17.43 3.68 38.77
CA ASN A 415 16.16 3.00 39.01
C ASN A 415 15.32 2.82 37.73
N MET A 416 15.37 3.79 36.83
CA MET A 416 14.70 3.71 35.50
C MET A 416 15.40 2.76 34.54
N ARG A 417 16.73 2.65 34.63
CA ARG A 417 17.49 1.67 33.82
C ARG A 417 17.12 0.24 34.27
N GLU A 418 17.09 -0.02 35.58
CA GLU A 418 16.64 -1.31 36.17
C GLU A 418 15.19 -1.64 35.75
N LEU A 419 14.30 -0.67 35.72
CA LEU A 419 12.90 -0.87 35.31
C LEU A 419 12.79 -1.24 33.82
N LEU A 420 13.56 -0.59 32.95
CA LEU A 420 13.65 -0.91 31.50
C LEU A 420 14.25 -2.33 31.29
N GLU A 421 15.18 -2.74 32.14
CA GLU A 421 15.79 -4.08 32.12
C GLU A 421 14.88 -5.18 32.71
N LEU A 422 14.05 -4.84 33.70
CA LEU A 422 13.14 -5.78 34.37
C LEU A 422 11.83 -6.00 33.63
N GLN A 423 11.31 -4.97 32.91
CA GLN A 423 10.04 -5.05 32.21
C GLN A 423 10.12 -5.75 30.85
N GLY A 424 11.27 -6.31 30.48
CA GLY A 424 11.40 -7.27 29.38
C GLY A 424 11.11 -6.75 27.97
N GLY A 425 11.11 -5.44 27.75
CA GLY A 425 11.12 -4.92 26.39
C GLY A 425 9.92 -4.07 25.98
N LEU A 426 10.09 -3.43 24.85
CA LEU A 426 9.18 -2.50 24.18
C LEU A 426 8.07 -3.25 23.41
N GLY A 427 7.20 -3.96 24.12
CA GLY A 427 6.04 -4.59 23.47
C GLY A 427 6.09 -6.12 23.41
N PRO A 428 5.17 -6.75 22.70
CA PRO A 428 5.05 -8.19 22.62
C PRO A 428 6.30 -8.81 21.97
N THR A 429 6.81 -9.86 22.60
CA THR A 429 7.90 -10.67 22.03
C THR A 429 7.37 -11.49 20.86
N VAL A 430 8.08 -11.49 19.76
CA VAL A 430 7.77 -12.34 18.59
C VAL A 430 8.49 -13.68 18.78
N GLU A 431 7.78 -14.79 18.61
CA GLU A 431 8.37 -16.12 18.68
C GLU A 431 9.41 -16.31 17.58
N ASN A 432 10.49 -17.06 17.89
CA ASN A 432 11.56 -17.30 16.91
C ASN A 432 11.08 -17.92 15.60
N ALA A 433 10.09 -18.81 15.67
CA ALA A 433 9.51 -19.43 14.48
C ALA A 433 8.77 -18.42 13.58
N GLU A 434 8.07 -17.45 14.17
CA GLU A 434 7.41 -16.38 13.42
C GLU A 434 8.43 -15.45 12.77
N ARG A 435 9.53 -15.11 13.45
CA ARG A 435 10.60 -14.26 12.90
C ARG A 435 11.30 -14.85 11.69
N GLN A 436 11.46 -16.18 11.66
CA GLN A 436 12.07 -16.89 10.56
C GLN A 436 11.10 -17.12 9.41
N SER A 437 9.83 -16.74 9.57
CA SER A 437 8.87 -16.87 8.49
C SER A 437 9.12 -15.85 7.36
N GLY A 438 9.00 -16.29 6.10
CA GLY A 438 9.12 -15.41 4.95
C GLY A 438 8.17 -14.20 5.01
N ALA A 439 6.98 -14.37 5.58
CA ALA A 439 6.00 -13.30 5.75
C ALA A 439 6.48 -12.21 6.73
N PHE A 440 7.11 -12.59 7.84
CA PHE A 440 7.67 -11.64 8.81
C PHE A 440 8.88 -10.90 8.22
N ILE A 441 9.79 -11.63 7.58
CA ILE A 441 10.98 -11.07 6.93
C ILE A 441 10.58 -10.05 5.87
N ARG A 442 9.63 -10.37 4.98
CA ARG A 442 9.10 -9.45 3.98
C ARG A 442 8.51 -8.20 4.61
N ARG A 443 7.67 -8.35 5.64
CA ARG A 443 7.05 -7.22 6.34
C ARG A 443 8.11 -6.31 6.95
N SER A 444 9.10 -6.86 7.64
CA SER A 444 10.20 -6.09 8.25
C SER A 444 10.99 -5.32 7.16
N TYR A 445 11.35 -5.98 6.08
CA TYR A 445 12.06 -5.35 4.98
C TYR A 445 11.22 -4.27 4.26
N LEU A 446 9.92 -4.50 4.07
CA LEU A 446 9.01 -3.47 3.54
C LEU A 446 8.92 -2.24 4.44
N GLN A 447 8.96 -2.42 5.76
CA GLN A 447 9.00 -1.31 6.70
C GLN A 447 10.29 -0.50 6.55
N ASP A 448 11.46 -1.15 6.38
CA ASP A 448 12.72 -0.47 6.08
C ASP A 448 12.65 0.31 4.76
N LEU A 449 12.13 -0.32 3.70
CA LEU A 449 11.93 0.33 2.40
C LEU A 449 10.97 1.52 2.49
N PHE A 450 9.85 1.38 3.21
CA PHE A 450 8.90 2.48 3.39
C PHE A 450 9.56 3.68 4.09
N ARG A 451 10.37 3.42 5.13
CA ARG A 451 11.15 4.46 5.82
C ARG A 451 12.15 5.11 4.88
N PHE A 452 12.88 4.32 4.09
CA PHE A 452 13.83 4.83 3.09
C PHE A 452 13.14 5.78 2.09
N PHE A 453 12.10 5.34 1.41
CA PHE A 453 11.40 6.16 0.41
C PHE A 453 10.68 7.37 1.00
N ARG A 454 10.42 7.40 2.30
CA ARG A 454 9.80 8.54 2.99
C ARG A 454 10.81 9.50 3.61
N LEU A 455 11.90 9.01 4.14
CA LEU A 455 12.77 9.77 5.07
C LEU A 455 14.20 10.00 4.55
N TYR A 456 14.67 9.24 3.54
CA TYR A 456 16.00 9.44 2.98
C TYR A 456 16.13 10.85 2.36
N PRO A 457 17.23 11.60 2.65
CA PRO A 457 17.35 12.98 2.17
C PRO A 457 17.29 13.14 0.66
N GLN A 458 17.83 12.17 -0.10
CA GLN A 458 17.85 12.17 -1.57
C GLN A 458 16.81 11.18 -2.17
N LYS A 459 15.72 10.91 -1.46
CA LYS A 459 14.68 9.96 -1.89
C LYS A 459 14.08 10.26 -3.26
N THR A 460 14.09 11.51 -3.70
CA THR A 460 13.55 11.94 -5.01
C THR A 460 14.32 11.36 -6.19
N ASN A 461 15.54 10.85 -5.97
CA ASN A 461 16.31 10.16 -6.99
C ASN A 461 15.83 8.73 -7.25
N PHE A 462 14.93 8.21 -6.41
CA PHE A 462 14.45 6.84 -6.48
C PHE A 462 12.94 6.79 -6.68
N PRO A 463 12.43 5.97 -7.62
CA PRO A 463 10.99 5.80 -7.83
C PRO A 463 10.39 5.01 -6.65
N SER A 464 9.51 5.64 -5.85
CA SER A 464 8.90 4.99 -4.68
C SER A 464 7.87 3.94 -5.10
N PRO A 465 7.98 2.67 -4.70
CA PRO A 465 7.00 1.63 -5.03
C PRO A 465 5.68 1.80 -4.24
N PHE A 466 5.67 2.70 -3.25
CA PHE A 466 4.51 2.98 -2.40
C PHE A 466 3.62 4.12 -2.93
N ASP A 467 3.90 4.66 -4.11
CA ASP A 467 3.15 5.76 -4.72
C ASP A 467 2.28 5.27 -5.90
N TYR A 468 1.42 4.27 -5.65
CA TYR A 468 0.54 3.74 -6.70
C TYR A 468 -0.59 4.70 -7.10
N GLN A 469 -0.93 5.69 -6.26
CA GLN A 469 -2.01 6.65 -6.55
C GLN A 469 -1.65 7.56 -7.74
N HIS A 470 -0.39 7.97 -7.83
CA HIS A 470 0.13 8.76 -8.96
C HIS A 470 0.75 7.87 -10.05
N HIS A 471 1.09 6.64 -9.70
CA HIS A 471 1.79 5.67 -10.53
C HIS A 471 1.11 4.30 -10.46
N PRO A 472 -0.06 4.11 -11.14
CA PRO A 472 -0.81 2.85 -11.11
C PRO A 472 0.01 1.63 -11.54
N GLU A 473 0.99 1.83 -12.42
CA GLU A 473 1.93 0.79 -12.89
C GLU A 473 2.77 0.16 -11.77
N ARG A 474 2.82 0.77 -10.57
CA ARG A 474 3.51 0.22 -9.39
C ARG A 474 2.68 -0.80 -8.62
N PHE A 475 1.43 -1.00 -9.00
CA PHE A 475 0.62 -2.11 -8.54
C PHE A 475 1.06 -3.39 -9.27
N PHE A 476 2.10 -4.07 -8.76
CA PHE A 476 2.74 -5.17 -9.48
C PHE A 476 1.81 -6.38 -9.70
N MET A 477 0.87 -6.67 -8.79
CA MET A 477 -0.14 -7.71 -9.02
C MET A 477 -1.19 -7.32 -10.08
N GLY A 478 -1.26 -6.04 -10.48
CA GLY A 478 -2.02 -5.59 -11.64
C GLY A 478 -1.27 -5.72 -12.96
N ASN A 479 0.01 -6.15 -12.93
CA ASN A 479 0.78 -6.38 -14.14
C ASN A 479 0.37 -7.70 -14.79
N PRO A 480 -0.07 -7.72 -16.08
CA PRO A 480 -0.46 -8.94 -16.78
C PRO A 480 0.64 -10.02 -16.83
N LEU A 481 1.92 -9.65 -16.71
CA LEU A 481 3.04 -10.60 -16.63
C LEU A 481 3.09 -11.38 -15.32
N ILE A 482 2.42 -10.88 -14.28
CA ILE A 482 2.35 -11.49 -12.94
C ILE A 482 0.99 -12.13 -12.72
N LEU A 483 -0.09 -11.41 -13.03
CA LEU A 483 -1.45 -11.86 -12.82
C LEU A 483 -2.24 -11.79 -14.12
N SER A 484 -2.21 -12.86 -14.88
CA SER A 484 -3.08 -13.09 -16.04
C SER A 484 -3.77 -14.44 -15.83
N SER A 485 -5.11 -14.44 -15.81
CA SER A 485 -5.89 -15.64 -15.53
C SER A 485 -7.17 -15.66 -16.39
N GLU A 486 -7.45 -16.79 -17.01
CA GLU A 486 -8.72 -17.02 -17.71
C GLU A 486 -9.89 -17.16 -16.73
N GLU A 487 -9.61 -17.63 -15.50
CA GLU A 487 -10.61 -17.79 -14.43
C GLU A 487 -10.16 -17.08 -13.15
N MET A 488 -11.12 -16.62 -12.35
CA MET A 488 -10.83 -16.05 -11.03
C MET A 488 -10.39 -17.15 -10.06
N ASP A 489 -9.11 -17.51 -10.11
CA ASP A 489 -8.50 -18.48 -9.23
C ASP A 489 -8.52 -18.04 -7.74
N GLU A 490 -8.11 -18.93 -6.85
CA GLU A 490 -8.08 -18.64 -5.41
C GLU A 490 -7.20 -17.44 -5.06
N THR A 491 -6.11 -17.22 -5.81
CA THR A 491 -5.17 -16.11 -5.60
C THR A 491 -5.83 -14.78 -5.96
N THR A 492 -6.44 -14.71 -7.16
CA THR A 492 -7.15 -13.53 -7.66
C THR A 492 -8.33 -13.17 -6.76
N MET A 493 -9.09 -14.19 -6.31
CA MET A 493 -10.20 -13.99 -5.39
C MET A 493 -9.76 -13.48 -4.02
N LYS A 494 -8.66 -13.99 -3.46
CA LYS A 494 -8.12 -13.50 -2.19
C LYS A 494 -7.67 -12.04 -2.32
N LEU A 495 -6.98 -11.68 -3.40
CA LEU A 495 -6.57 -10.30 -3.67
C LEU A 495 -7.79 -9.39 -3.82
N SER A 496 -8.78 -9.77 -4.63
CA SER A 496 -9.98 -8.99 -4.89
C SER A 496 -10.79 -8.72 -3.60
N ARG A 497 -10.93 -9.72 -2.73
CA ARG A 497 -11.59 -9.57 -1.43
C ARG A 497 -10.81 -8.64 -0.49
N PHE A 498 -9.50 -8.73 -0.48
CA PHE A 498 -8.65 -7.84 0.30
C PHE A 498 -8.80 -6.38 -0.18
N LEU A 499 -8.70 -6.14 -1.49
CA LEU A 499 -8.84 -4.81 -2.09
C LEU A 499 -10.22 -4.20 -1.80
N LEU A 500 -11.28 -4.99 -1.95
CA LEU A 500 -12.64 -4.56 -1.65
C LEU A 500 -12.83 -4.21 -0.15
N LYS A 501 -12.30 -5.06 0.76
CA LYS A 501 -12.35 -4.84 2.21
C LYS A 501 -11.68 -3.53 2.61
N HIS A 502 -10.57 -3.19 1.98
CA HIS A 502 -9.79 -1.98 2.27
C HIS A 502 -10.21 -0.77 1.41
N ASN A 503 -11.30 -0.89 0.63
CA ASN A 503 -11.81 0.15 -0.27
C ASN A 503 -10.78 0.63 -1.31
N LEU A 504 -9.94 -0.28 -1.79
CA LEU A 504 -8.93 -0.05 -2.82
C LEU A 504 -9.55 -0.37 -4.20
N LEU A 505 -10.50 0.47 -4.65
CA LEU A 505 -11.33 0.18 -5.83
C LEU A 505 -10.54 0.25 -7.13
N SER A 506 -9.63 1.23 -7.29
CA SER A 506 -8.82 1.36 -8.51
C SER A 506 -7.91 0.14 -8.75
N PRO A 507 -7.11 -0.36 -7.78
CA PRO A 507 -6.41 -1.63 -7.95
C PRO A 507 -7.33 -2.82 -8.21
N LEU A 508 -8.51 -2.86 -7.59
CA LEU A 508 -9.47 -3.94 -7.83
C LEU A 508 -9.97 -3.94 -9.28
N MET A 509 -10.28 -2.77 -9.84
CA MET A 509 -10.66 -2.65 -11.26
C MET A 509 -9.53 -3.14 -12.16
N THR A 510 -8.27 -2.77 -11.90
CA THR A 510 -7.13 -3.27 -12.68
C THR A 510 -7.02 -4.81 -12.65
N VAL A 511 -7.30 -5.45 -11.50
CA VAL A 511 -7.33 -6.91 -11.40
C VAL A 511 -8.45 -7.50 -12.25
N LEU A 512 -9.62 -6.88 -12.23
CA LEU A 512 -10.77 -7.33 -13.02
C LEU A 512 -10.56 -7.13 -14.52
N ASP A 513 -9.92 -6.01 -14.93
CA ASP A 513 -9.60 -5.73 -16.33
C ASP A 513 -8.62 -6.76 -16.94
N ASN A 514 -7.77 -7.39 -16.12
CA ASN A 514 -6.86 -8.45 -16.55
C ASN A 514 -7.54 -9.83 -16.67
N HIS A 515 -8.83 -9.93 -16.34
CA HIS A 515 -9.57 -11.17 -16.40
C HIS A 515 -10.24 -11.33 -17.79
N GLU A 516 -10.03 -12.48 -18.42
CA GLU A 516 -10.51 -12.71 -19.79
C GLU A 516 -11.93 -13.29 -19.87
N ASN A 517 -12.36 -14.00 -18.83
CA ASN A 517 -13.67 -14.66 -18.80
C ASN A 517 -14.73 -13.84 -18.06
N TRP A 518 -15.49 -13.04 -18.78
CA TRP A 518 -16.55 -12.17 -18.24
C TRP A 518 -17.82 -12.95 -17.83
N GLU A 519 -17.91 -14.23 -18.13
CA GLU A 519 -19.03 -15.10 -17.75
C GLU A 519 -18.73 -15.91 -16.47
N ASP A 520 -17.69 -15.54 -15.72
CA ASP A 520 -17.41 -16.12 -14.41
C ASP A 520 -18.31 -15.51 -13.32
N ALA A 521 -18.96 -16.36 -12.52
CA ALA A 521 -19.84 -15.94 -11.43
C ALA A 521 -19.12 -15.07 -10.38
N ASP A 522 -17.85 -15.39 -10.06
CA ASP A 522 -17.03 -14.65 -9.10
C ASP A 522 -16.58 -13.31 -9.68
N TYR A 523 -16.28 -13.25 -10.98
CA TYR A 523 -16.02 -12.00 -11.68
C TYR A 523 -17.22 -11.06 -11.63
N CYS A 524 -18.40 -11.53 -12.06
CA CYS A 524 -19.64 -10.74 -12.01
C CYS A 524 -19.98 -10.28 -10.59
N MET A 525 -19.74 -11.12 -9.58
CA MET A 525 -19.90 -10.74 -8.17
C MET A 525 -19.00 -9.56 -7.79
N MET A 526 -17.71 -9.62 -8.14
CA MET A 526 -16.76 -8.56 -7.79
C MET A 526 -17.05 -7.26 -8.53
N GLU A 527 -17.36 -7.30 -9.82
CA GLU A 527 -17.81 -6.13 -10.57
C GLU A 527 -19.07 -5.51 -9.96
N GLY A 528 -20.06 -6.33 -9.60
CA GLY A 528 -21.28 -5.87 -8.93
C GLY A 528 -20.99 -5.19 -7.59
N PHE A 529 -20.06 -5.72 -6.80
CA PHE A 529 -19.64 -5.07 -5.54
C PHE A 529 -18.89 -3.76 -5.76
N VAL A 530 -18.06 -3.66 -6.79
CA VAL A 530 -17.39 -2.39 -7.16
C VAL A 530 -18.43 -1.36 -7.59
N ALA A 531 -19.35 -1.73 -8.48
CA ALA A 531 -20.42 -0.86 -8.95
C ALA A 531 -21.28 -0.36 -7.79
N LEU A 532 -21.63 -1.25 -6.84
CA LEU A 532 -22.39 -0.89 -5.63
C LEU A 532 -21.62 0.12 -4.75
N LYS A 533 -20.31 -0.05 -4.60
CA LYS A 533 -19.46 0.88 -3.86
C LYS A 533 -19.32 2.24 -4.55
N CYS A 534 -19.37 2.26 -5.87
CA CYS A 534 -19.38 3.47 -6.68
C CYS A 534 -20.76 4.11 -6.84
N GLU A 535 -21.79 3.57 -6.15
CA GLU A 535 -23.19 4.02 -6.22
C GLU A 535 -23.81 3.91 -7.63
N ASN A 536 -23.21 3.08 -8.49
CA ASN A 536 -23.79 2.74 -9.81
C ASN A 536 -24.72 1.55 -9.66
N TYR A 537 -25.91 1.82 -9.16
CA TYR A 537 -26.89 0.78 -8.76
C TYR A 537 -27.41 -0.03 -9.94
N TYR A 538 -27.52 0.55 -11.13
CA TYR A 538 -27.97 -0.13 -12.32
C TYR A 538 -26.99 -1.23 -12.77
N ASP A 539 -25.73 -0.88 -12.92
CA ASP A 539 -24.70 -1.86 -13.28
C ASP A 539 -24.50 -2.89 -12.16
N ALA A 540 -24.54 -2.45 -10.90
CA ALA A 540 -24.48 -3.35 -9.75
C ALA A 540 -25.58 -4.41 -9.80
N GLN A 541 -26.84 -4.01 -10.04
CA GLN A 541 -27.96 -4.92 -10.16
C GLN A 541 -27.75 -5.93 -11.28
N SER A 542 -27.43 -5.46 -12.50
CA SER A 542 -27.20 -6.30 -13.68
C SER A 542 -26.11 -7.36 -13.45
N LYS A 543 -24.97 -6.96 -12.88
CA LYS A 543 -23.85 -7.87 -12.64
C LYS A 543 -24.15 -8.88 -11.52
N LEU A 544 -24.81 -8.46 -10.44
CA LEU A 544 -25.18 -9.34 -9.34
C LEU A 544 -26.28 -10.33 -9.71
N GLU A 545 -27.24 -9.94 -10.53
CA GLU A 545 -28.24 -10.84 -11.12
C GLU A 545 -27.53 -11.92 -11.94
N ARG A 546 -26.60 -11.53 -12.82
CA ARG A 546 -25.84 -12.47 -13.64
C ARG A 546 -25.03 -13.46 -12.78
N SER A 547 -24.40 -12.99 -11.71
CA SER A 547 -23.67 -13.83 -10.75
C SER A 547 -24.60 -14.88 -10.10
N LEU A 548 -25.82 -14.49 -9.68
CA LEU A 548 -26.79 -15.40 -9.07
C LEU A 548 -27.42 -16.38 -10.07
N GLU A 549 -27.59 -16.00 -11.34
CA GLU A 549 -28.02 -16.92 -12.40
C GLU A 549 -27.03 -18.07 -12.58
N MET A 550 -25.72 -17.75 -12.54
CA MET A 550 -24.66 -18.76 -12.70
C MET A 550 -24.46 -19.59 -11.43
N ARG A 551 -24.52 -18.95 -10.25
CA ARG A 551 -24.30 -19.62 -8.95
C ARG A 551 -25.39 -19.20 -7.95
N PRO A 552 -26.55 -19.86 -7.95
CA PRO A 552 -27.64 -19.54 -7.04
C PRO A 552 -27.25 -19.76 -5.56
N GLY A 553 -27.93 -19.04 -4.66
CA GLY A 553 -27.84 -19.27 -3.21
C GLY A 553 -26.67 -18.58 -2.50
N ASN A 554 -25.91 -17.69 -3.17
CA ASN A 554 -24.89 -16.91 -2.51
C ASN A 554 -25.50 -15.75 -1.71
N LYS A 555 -25.56 -15.92 -0.38
CA LYS A 555 -26.14 -14.94 0.55
C LYS A 555 -25.56 -13.52 0.40
N GLN A 556 -24.23 -13.38 0.21
CA GLN A 556 -23.59 -12.07 0.09
C GLN A 556 -24.03 -11.36 -1.19
N VAL A 557 -24.10 -12.09 -2.29
CA VAL A 557 -24.58 -11.57 -3.58
C VAL A 557 -26.06 -11.21 -3.50
N THR A 558 -26.89 -12.07 -2.90
CA THR A 558 -28.32 -11.79 -2.70
C THR A 558 -28.55 -10.53 -1.88
N LYS A 559 -27.76 -10.32 -0.81
CA LYS A 559 -27.82 -9.11 0.02
C LYS A 559 -27.42 -7.86 -0.77
N ALA A 560 -26.35 -7.95 -1.53
CA ALA A 560 -25.86 -6.83 -2.35
C ALA A 560 -26.85 -6.49 -3.48
N LEU A 561 -27.43 -7.51 -4.13
CA LEU A 561 -28.47 -7.33 -5.14
C LEU A 561 -29.74 -6.68 -4.54
N ALA A 562 -30.16 -7.12 -3.36
CA ALA A 562 -31.28 -6.49 -2.68
C ALA A 562 -31.05 -4.99 -2.44
N GLN A 563 -29.83 -4.63 -2.03
CA GLN A 563 -29.43 -3.23 -1.83
C GLN A 563 -29.39 -2.45 -3.16
N ALA A 564 -28.78 -3.02 -4.20
CA ALA A 564 -28.69 -2.38 -5.52
C ALA A 564 -30.06 -2.14 -6.12
N ALA A 565 -30.93 -3.16 -6.14
CA ALA A 565 -32.30 -3.09 -6.65
C ALA A 565 -33.13 -2.07 -5.86
N PHE A 566 -32.99 -2.03 -4.53
CA PHE A 566 -33.69 -1.07 -3.67
C PHE A 566 -33.33 0.39 -4.06
N HIS A 567 -32.07 0.70 -4.20
CA HIS A 567 -31.61 2.04 -4.60
C HIS A 567 -31.94 2.36 -6.07
N ASN A 568 -32.01 1.35 -6.93
CA ASN A 568 -32.41 1.52 -8.33
C ASN A 568 -33.93 1.68 -8.50
N GLY A 569 -34.70 1.50 -7.41
CA GLY A 569 -36.15 1.57 -7.41
C GLY A 569 -36.87 0.30 -7.95
N ASP A 570 -36.14 -0.77 -8.15
CA ASP A 570 -36.65 -2.08 -8.53
C ASP A 570 -37.08 -2.87 -7.29
N PHE A 571 -38.21 -2.45 -6.73
CA PHE A 571 -38.72 -3.02 -5.46
C PHE A 571 -39.19 -4.47 -5.60
N ASP A 572 -39.52 -4.93 -6.81
CA ASP A 572 -39.88 -6.33 -7.06
C ASP A 572 -38.69 -7.27 -6.85
N VAL A 573 -37.53 -6.89 -7.41
CA VAL A 573 -36.29 -7.65 -7.23
C VAL A 573 -35.82 -7.56 -5.78
N ALA A 574 -35.87 -6.35 -5.16
CA ALA A 574 -35.51 -6.16 -3.77
C ALA A 574 -36.34 -7.03 -2.83
N GLU A 575 -37.69 -7.09 -2.99
CA GLU A 575 -38.59 -7.93 -2.20
C GLU A 575 -38.22 -9.41 -2.33
N LYS A 576 -38.04 -9.91 -3.56
CA LYS A 576 -37.62 -11.30 -3.81
C LYS A 576 -36.33 -11.67 -3.11
N CYS A 577 -35.33 -10.77 -3.19
CA CYS A 577 -34.06 -10.99 -2.55
C CYS A 577 -34.14 -11.00 -1.02
N TYR A 578 -34.90 -10.06 -0.41
CA TYR A 578 -35.07 -10.05 1.05
C TYR A 578 -35.89 -11.26 1.52
N ARG A 579 -36.88 -11.73 0.74
CA ARG A 579 -37.59 -12.96 1.03
C ARG A 579 -36.66 -14.16 1.03
N SER A 580 -35.81 -14.31 0.03
CA SER A 580 -34.80 -15.37 -0.02
C SER A 580 -33.82 -15.29 1.15
N LEU A 581 -33.40 -14.09 1.55
CA LEU A 581 -32.54 -13.89 2.72
C LEU A 581 -33.23 -14.31 4.02
N LEU A 582 -34.53 -14.07 4.16
CA LEU A 582 -35.33 -14.51 5.31
C LEU A 582 -35.55 -16.02 5.35
N GLU A 583 -35.61 -16.70 4.19
CA GLU A 583 -35.58 -18.16 4.12
C GLU A 583 -34.25 -18.73 4.62
N MET A 584 -33.12 -18.03 4.34
CA MET A 584 -31.79 -18.42 4.84
C MET A 584 -31.58 -18.08 6.32
N GLU A 585 -32.12 -16.97 6.79
CA GLU A 585 -32.01 -16.47 8.17
C GLU A 585 -33.38 -15.99 8.69
N PRO A 586 -34.22 -16.90 9.16
CA PRO A 586 -35.53 -16.55 9.69
C PRO A 586 -35.44 -15.64 10.93
N GLY A 587 -36.30 -14.64 10.98
CA GLY A 587 -36.35 -13.71 12.12
C GLY A 587 -35.27 -12.62 12.13
N HIS A 588 -34.55 -12.42 11.04
CA HIS A 588 -33.62 -11.32 10.94
C HIS A 588 -34.34 -9.99 10.74
N MET A 589 -34.49 -9.21 11.82
CA MET A 589 -35.26 -7.95 11.86
C MET A 589 -34.91 -6.98 10.73
N GLY A 590 -33.62 -6.84 10.40
CA GLY A 590 -33.19 -5.93 9.31
C GLY A 590 -33.66 -6.37 7.93
N TYR A 591 -33.77 -7.66 7.67
CA TYR A 591 -34.32 -8.17 6.40
C TYR A 591 -35.84 -8.05 6.36
N GLU A 592 -36.53 -8.30 7.50
CA GLU A 592 -38.00 -8.08 7.62
C GLU A 592 -38.34 -6.60 7.38
N LEU A 593 -37.59 -5.68 7.98
CA LEU A 593 -37.75 -4.24 7.80
C LEU A 593 -37.58 -3.83 6.34
N ASN A 594 -36.46 -4.22 5.72
CA ASN A 594 -36.13 -3.82 4.34
C ASN A 594 -37.13 -4.46 3.33
N MET A 595 -37.55 -5.69 3.58
CA MET A 595 -38.63 -6.32 2.79
C MET A 595 -39.93 -5.53 2.90
N ALA A 596 -40.30 -5.16 4.12
CA ALA A 596 -41.52 -4.39 4.34
C ALA A 596 -41.47 -3.01 3.68
N ILE A 597 -40.32 -2.34 3.71
CA ILE A 597 -40.14 -1.05 3.02
C ILE A 597 -40.19 -1.24 1.48
N ALA A 598 -39.61 -2.32 0.94
CA ALA A 598 -39.74 -2.64 -0.49
C ALA A 598 -41.21 -2.87 -0.87
N GLN A 599 -41.96 -3.63 -0.07
CA GLN A 599 -43.41 -3.89 -0.26
C GLN A 599 -44.25 -2.60 -0.19
N VAL A 600 -43.88 -1.66 0.72
CA VAL A 600 -44.56 -0.36 0.83
C VAL A 600 -44.39 0.47 -0.43
N ASN A 601 -43.20 0.40 -1.07
CA ASN A 601 -42.93 1.11 -2.30
C ASN A 601 -43.40 0.37 -3.56
N ASN A 602 -43.89 -0.87 -3.42
CA ASN A 602 -44.41 -1.71 -4.47
C ASN A 602 -45.97 -1.84 -4.35
N ASP A 603 -46.58 -2.71 -5.16
CA ASP A 603 -48.00 -2.97 -5.13
C ASP A 603 -48.49 -3.77 -3.90
N HIS A 604 -47.55 -4.30 -3.06
CA HIS A 604 -47.82 -5.06 -1.83
C HIS A 604 -47.88 -4.20 -0.56
N ARG A 605 -48.27 -2.93 -0.68
CA ARG A 605 -48.20 -1.91 0.38
C ARG A 605 -48.89 -2.30 1.69
N ALA A 606 -50.07 -2.93 1.60
CA ALA A 606 -50.81 -3.35 2.77
C ALA A 606 -50.04 -4.40 3.61
N GLU A 607 -49.38 -5.36 2.95
CA GLU A 607 -48.56 -6.38 3.62
C GLU A 607 -47.34 -5.75 4.28
N GLY A 608 -46.67 -4.81 3.59
CA GLY A 608 -45.54 -4.06 4.11
C GLY A 608 -45.90 -3.27 5.37
N LEU A 609 -47.01 -2.54 5.36
CA LEU A 609 -47.50 -1.81 6.52
C LEU A 609 -47.85 -2.74 7.70
N GLN A 610 -48.46 -3.90 7.44
CA GLN A 610 -48.74 -4.88 8.49
C GLN A 610 -47.45 -5.38 9.16
N THR A 611 -46.42 -5.66 8.37
CA THR A 611 -45.11 -6.07 8.88
C THR A 611 -44.45 -4.94 9.69
N LEU A 612 -44.50 -3.69 9.20
CA LEU A 612 -43.95 -2.55 9.92
C LEU A 612 -44.64 -2.27 11.25
N TYR A 613 -46.00 -2.46 11.31
CA TYR A 613 -46.72 -2.34 12.56
C TYR A 613 -46.32 -3.44 13.55
N LYS A 614 -46.14 -4.70 13.10
CA LYS A 614 -45.63 -5.78 13.93
C LYS A 614 -44.25 -5.41 14.51
N LEU A 615 -43.30 -4.99 13.66
CA LEU A 615 -41.95 -4.60 14.08
C LEU A 615 -41.98 -3.41 15.05
N HIS A 616 -42.86 -2.44 14.83
CA HIS A 616 -43.01 -1.30 15.75
C HIS A 616 -43.59 -1.74 17.11
N PHE A 617 -44.47 -2.73 17.15
CA PHE A 617 -44.96 -3.26 18.40
C PHE A 617 -43.89 -4.05 19.18
N GLU A 618 -42.97 -4.70 18.46
CA GLU A 618 -41.82 -5.43 19.06
C GLU A 618 -40.75 -4.46 19.60
N ASP A 619 -40.53 -3.35 18.90
CA ASP A 619 -39.54 -2.31 19.28
C ASP A 619 -40.07 -0.90 18.93
N GLU A 620 -40.79 -0.28 19.88
CA GLU A 620 -41.32 1.09 19.71
C GLU A 620 -40.26 2.18 19.55
N GLY A 621 -39.03 1.89 19.98
CA GLY A 621 -37.89 2.81 19.92
C GLY A 621 -37.17 2.84 18.56
N ASN A 622 -37.47 1.92 17.65
CA ASN A 622 -36.78 1.79 16.40
C ASN A 622 -37.18 2.87 15.37
N LEU A 623 -36.35 3.89 15.25
CA LEU A 623 -36.61 5.01 14.36
C LEU A 623 -36.69 4.62 12.87
N ASN A 624 -36.00 3.56 12.44
CA ASN A 624 -36.06 3.12 11.04
C ASN A 624 -37.42 2.46 10.72
N VAL A 625 -37.99 1.69 11.66
CA VAL A 625 -39.32 1.17 11.53
C VAL A 625 -40.34 2.32 11.50
N LEU A 626 -40.15 3.31 12.37
CA LEU A 626 -41.02 4.50 12.43
C LEU A 626 -40.99 5.32 11.13
N ARG A 627 -39.80 5.45 10.47
CA ARG A 627 -39.64 6.07 9.15
C ARG A 627 -40.41 5.30 8.08
N GLY A 628 -40.28 3.97 8.05
CA GLY A 628 -41.00 3.11 7.12
C GLY A 628 -42.53 3.25 7.29
N LEU A 629 -43.03 3.28 8.53
CA LEU A 629 -44.44 3.50 8.82
C LEU A 629 -44.92 4.88 8.37
N ALA A 630 -44.18 5.96 8.68
CA ALA A 630 -44.53 7.31 8.30
C ALA A 630 -44.60 7.46 6.78
N TRP A 631 -43.63 6.89 6.06
CA TRP A 631 -43.59 6.88 4.60
C TRP A 631 -44.75 6.09 4.02
N GLY A 632 -45.01 4.88 4.53
CA GLY A 632 -46.10 4.04 4.06
C GLY A 632 -47.47 4.68 4.29
N GLN A 633 -47.71 5.30 5.44
CA GLN A 633 -48.95 6.06 5.73
C GLN A 633 -49.11 7.26 4.78
N MET A 634 -48.01 7.95 4.45
CA MET A 634 -48.05 9.05 3.48
C MET A 634 -48.45 8.53 2.08
N LEU A 635 -47.87 7.40 1.63
CA LEU A 635 -48.23 6.80 0.34
C LEU A 635 -49.67 6.31 0.26
N GLU A 636 -50.27 5.88 1.38
CA GLU A 636 -51.70 5.52 1.49
C GLU A 636 -52.62 6.75 1.55
N GLY A 637 -52.08 7.96 1.66
CA GLY A 637 -52.85 9.17 1.80
C GLY A 637 -53.31 9.47 3.23
N ASN A 638 -52.90 8.68 4.22
CA ASN A 638 -53.20 8.88 5.63
C ASN A 638 -52.29 9.96 6.26
N LEU A 639 -52.36 11.17 5.71
CA LEU A 639 -51.44 12.27 6.00
C LEU A 639 -51.46 12.67 7.48
N GLU A 640 -52.60 12.61 8.17
CA GLU A 640 -52.66 12.91 9.62
C GLU A 640 -51.85 11.94 10.47
N GLN A 641 -51.84 10.65 10.11
CA GLN A 641 -51.05 9.64 10.82
C GLN A 641 -49.57 9.81 10.48
N ALA A 642 -49.22 10.03 9.20
CA ALA A 642 -47.87 10.29 8.75
C ALA A 642 -47.29 11.50 9.47
N GLU A 643 -48.02 12.61 9.59
CA GLU A 643 -47.58 13.83 10.27
C GLU A 643 -47.26 13.57 11.76
N LYS A 644 -48.10 12.81 12.47
CA LYS A 644 -47.82 12.43 13.87
C LYS A 644 -46.54 11.63 14.03
N LEU A 645 -46.26 10.71 13.10
CA LEU A 645 -45.06 9.89 13.10
C LEU A 645 -43.84 10.74 12.77
N TYR A 646 -43.92 11.62 11.75
CA TYR A 646 -42.83 12.54 11.43
C TYR A 646 -42.57 13.53 12.57
N GLY A 647 -43.59 13.97 13.31
CA GLY A 647 -43.45 14.79 14.50
C GLY A 647 -42.56 14.18 15.58
N LYS A 648 -42.58 12.83 15.74
CA LYS A 648 -41.66 12.12 16.62
C LYS A 648 -40.25 12.04 16.01
N LEU A 649 -40.14 11.78 14.71
CA LEU A 649 -38.85 11.64 14.00
C LEU A 649 -38.06 12.95 13.95
N LEU A 650 -38.72 14.11 13.80
CA LEU A 650 -38.07 15.42 13.77
C LEU A 650 -37.31 15.75 15.06
N GLN A 651 -37.61 15.10 16.19
CA GLN A 651 -36.87 15.25 17.44
C GLN A 651 -35.48 14.60 17.38
N ALA A 652 -35.27 13.59 16.52
CA ALA A 652 -34.00 12.91 16.32
C ALA A 652 -32.99 13.74 15.48
N GLY A 653 -33.45 14.76 14.75
CA GLY A 653 -32.60 15.75 14.08
C GLY A 653 -31.95 15.29 12.78
N HIS A 654 -32.41 14.20 12.16
CA HIS A 654 -31.91 13.77 10.85
C HIS A 654 -32.44 14.67 9.72
N ASP A 655 -31.60 14.93 8.72
CA ASP A 655 -31.93 15.76 7.57
C ASP A 655 -33.03 15.14 6.69
N GLU A 656 -32.97 13.84 6.41
CA GLU A 656 -33.99 13.12 5.63
C GLU A 656 -35.37 13.12 6.28
N ASP A 657 -35.43 13.11 7.61
CA ASP A 657 -36.70 13.22 8.33
C ASP A 657 -37.34 14.59 8.10
N CYS A 658 -36.52 15.66 7.92
CA CYS A 658 -37.01 17.00 7.57
C CYS A 658 -37.54 17.04 6.12
N LEU A 659 -36.86 16.40 5.18
CA LEU A 659 -37.30 16.30 3.79
C LEU A 659 -38.66 15.60 3.69
N ASN A 660 -38.75 14.41 4.27
CA ASN A 660 -39.97 13.58 4.20
C ASN A 660 -41.17 14.21 4.97
N ALA A 661 -40.90 14.82 6.12
CA ALA A 661 -41.90 15.62 6.81
C ALA A 661 -42.35 16.84 5.99
N GLY A 662 -41.41 17.46 5.26
CA GLY A 662 -41.71 18.55 4.33
C GLY A 662 -42.65 18.11 3.20
N TYR A 663 -42.40 16.92 2.61
CA TYR A 663 -43.37 16.33 1.68
C TYR A 663 -44.73 16.11 2.33
N CYS A 664 -44.79 15.49 3.49
CA CYS A 664 -46.06 15.24 4.19
C CYS A 664 -46.85 16.54 4.41
N ALA A 665 -46.20 17.58 4.92
CA ALA A 665 -46.83 18.88 5.13
C ALA A 665 -47.30 19.53 3.80
N TRP A 666 -46.49 19.43 2.74
CA TRP A 666 -46.87 19.98 1.42
C TRP A 666 -48.05 19.24 0.80
N LEU A 667 -48.09 17.90 0.92
CA LEU A 667 -49.19 17.07 0.43
C LEU A 667 -50.47 17.31 1.24
N PHE A 668 -50.35 17.59 2.52
CA PHE A 668 -51.45 17.95 3.42
C PHE A 668 -51.98 19.39 3.22
N GLY A 669 -51.31 20.18 2.34
CA GLY A 669 -51.70 21.57 2.07
C GLY A 669 -51.13 22.61 3.04
N LYS A 670 -50.26 22.20 3.95
CA LYS A 670 -49.56 23.06 4.92
C LYS A 670 -48.29 23.68 4.31
N THR A 671 -48.47 24.50 3.28
CA THR A 671 -47.35 25.00 2.45
C THR A 671 -46.28 25.74 3.25
N GLN A 672 -46.65 26.56 4.24
CA GLN A 672 -45.65 27.29 5.04
C GLN A 672 -44.79 26.37 5.89
N GLU A 673 -45.40 25.39 6.52
CA GLU A 673 -44.72 24.35 7.30
C GLU A 673 -43.77 23.52 6.43
N ALA A 674 -44.22 23.15 5.23
CA ALA A 674 -43.35 22.49 4.25
C ALA A 674 -42.11 23.30 3.88
N VAL A 675 -42.31 24.61 3.64
CA VAL A 675 -41.16 25.51 3.35
C VAL A 675 -40.17 25.55 4.50
N ASP A 676 -40.63 25.64 5.74
CA ASP A 676 -39.77 25.70 6.92
C ASP A 676 -39.00 24.39 7.12
N LEU A 677 -39.63 23.24 6.85
CA LEU A 677 -39.01 21.90 6.91
C LEU A 677 -37.96 21.72 5.80
N PHE A 678 -38.25 22.12 4.57
CA PHE A 678 -37.29 22.06 3.48
C PHE A 678 -36.11 23.01 3.69
N ARG A 679 -36.31 24.19 4.28
CA ARG A 679 -35.23 25.10 4.70
C ARG A 679 -34.35 24.46 5.76
N ARG A 680 -34.95 23.79 6.76
CA ARG A 680 -34.23 23.04 7.80
C ARG A 680 -33.42 21.90 7.19
N TYR A 681 -33.98 21.15 6.25
CA TYR A 681 -33.30 20.12 5.48
C TYR A 681 -32.06 20.66 4.78
N LEU A 682 -32.22 21.69 3.94
CA LEU A 682 -31.11 22.28 3.21
C LEU A 682 -30.02 22.83 4.13
N LYS A 683 -30.41 23.42 5.27
CA LYS A 683 -29.45 23.88 6.26
C LYS A 683 -28.62 22.77 6.88
N LEU A 684 -29.24 21.65 7.21
CA LEU A 684 -28.55 20.49 7.79
C LEU A 684 -27.59 19.85 6.77
N ARG A 685 -28.00 19.75 5.52
CA ARG A 685 -27.22 19.12 4.44
C ARG A 685 -26.23 20.09 3.78
N LYS A 686 -26.27 21.37 4.10
CA LYS A 686 -25.53 22.46 3.42
C LYS A 686 -25.82 22.46 1.91
N GLY A 687 -27.06 22.10 1.55
CA GLY A 687 -27.52 21.99 0.16
C GLY A 687 -28.05 23.32 -0.37
N ASP A 688 -28.31 23.33 -1.67
CA ASP A 688 -28.85 24.48 -2.41
C ASP A 688 -30.15 24.11 -3.15
N ARG A 689 -30.64 25.07 -3.95
CA ARG A 689 -31.81 24.88 -4.82
C ARG A 689 -31.69 23.69 -5.77
N LYS A 690 -30.48 23.43 -6.30
CA LYS A 690 -30.24 22.33 -7.23
C LYS A 690 -30.42 20.97 -6.53
N GLN A 691 -29.94 20.88 -5.30
CA GLN A 691 -30.11 19.70 -4.46
C GLN A 691 -31.59 19.41 -4.24
N LEU A 692 -32.37 20.39 -3.81
CA LEU A 692 -33.81 20.21 -3.54
C LEU A 692 -34.57 19.77 -4.80
N LEU A 693 -34.25 20.34 -5.96
CA LEU A 693 -34.85 19.92 -7.22
C LEU A 693 -34.45 18.50 -7.64
N ALA A 694 -33.21 18.09 -7.35
CA ALA A 694 -32.77 16.72 -7.57
C ALA A 694 -33.53 15.74 -6.66
N ASP A 695 -33.74 16.08 -5.38
CA ASP A 695 -34.52 15.27 -4.45
C ASP A 695 -35.98 15.15 -4.89
N PHE A 696 -36.60 16.25 -5.35
CA PHE A 696 -37.96 16.22 -5.93
C PHE A 696 -38.03 15.33 -7.18
N ALA A 697 -36.99 15.30 -8.01
CA ALA A 697 -36.92 14.45 -9.18
C ALA A 697 -36.77 12.96 -8.78
N ASN A 698 -36.00 12.67 -7.74
CA ASN A 698 -35.83 11.32 -7.19
C ASN A 698 -37.18 10.79 -6.65
N ASP A 699 -37.93 11.65 -5.96
CA ASP A 699 -39.23 11.31 -5.36
C ASP A 699 -40.41 11.65 -6.27
N ALA A 700 -40.16 11.78 -7.59
CA ALA A 700 -41.20 12.15 -8.57
C ALA A 700 -42.43 11.21 -8.56
N ARG A 701 -42.25 9.91 -8.21
CA ARG A 701 -43.37 8.95 -8.08
C ARG A 701 -44.33 9.39 -7.00
N LEU A 702 -43.86 9.75 -5.82
CA LEU A 702 -44.66 10.29 -4.71
C LEU A 702 -45.37 11.57 -5.12
N LEU A 703 -44.65 12.54 -5.66
CA LEU A 703 -45.18 13.84 -6.01
C LEU A 703 -46.29 13.74 -7.10
N ARG A 704 -46.14 12.84 -8.07
CA ARG A 704 -47.18 12.54 -9.08
C ARG A 704 -48.42 11.90 -8.49
N LEU A 705 -48.31 11.01 -7.49
CA LEU A 705 -49.46 10.43 -6.81
C LEU A 705 -50.39 11.50 -6.24
N PHE A 706 -49.85 12.63 -5.80
CA PHE A 706 -50.61 13.75 -5.24
C PHE A 706 -50.70 14.94 -6.20
N ALA A 707 -50.55 14.70 -7.52
CA ALA A 707 -50.69 15.68 -8.58
C ALA A 707 -49.80 16.93 -8.44
N LYS A 708 -48.62 16.82 -7.81
CA LYS A 708 -47.66 17.92 -7.72
C LYS A 708 -46.87 18.01 -9.04
N SER A 709 -47.19 19.05 -9.82
CA SER A 709 -46.58 19.27 -11.12
C SER A 709 -45.13 19.76 -11.01
N ASP A 710 -44.33 19.56 -12.08
CA ASP A 710 -42.94 20.06 -12.17
C ASP A 710 -42.85 21.60 -11.98
N VAL A 711 -43.94 22.32 -12.36
CA VAL A 711 -44.02 23.77 -12.14
C VAL A 711 -44.15 24.10 -10.66
N GLU A 712 -45.02 23.38 -9.94
CA GLU A 712 -45.17 23.54 -8.49
C GLU A 712 -43.91 23.19 -7.73
N GLN A 713 -43.17 22.17 -8.17
CA GLN A 713 -41.89 21.77 -7.59
C GLN A 713 -40.85 22.90 -7.74
N ARG A 714 -40.75 23.52 -8.92
CA ARG A 714 -39.85 24.66 -9.17
C ARG A 714 -40.24 25.87 -8.34
N ILE A 715 -41.56 26.18 -8.25
CA ILE A 715 -42.06 27.29 -7.42
C ILE A 715 -41.73 27.02 -5.92
N MET A 716 -41.96 25.77 -5.45
CA MET A 716 -41.63 25.41 -4.08
C MET A 716 -40.14 25.63 -3.80
N ALA A 717 -39.27 25.16 -4.69
CA ALA A 717 -37.81 25.31 -4.54
C ALA A 717 -37.42 26.81 -4.52
N ASP A 718 -38.06 27.64 -5.32
CA ASP A 718 -37.84 29.09 -5.30
C ASP A 718 -38.28 29.75 -3.99
N ILE A 719 -39.42 29.34 -3.43
CA ILE A 719 -39.92 29.85 -2.15
C ILE A 719 -38.99 29.41 -0.99
N VAL A 720 -38.49 28.21 -1.03
CA VAL A 720 -37.59 27.68 0.01
C VAL A 720 -36.24 28.39 0.03
N CYS A 721 -35.70 28.74 -1.13
CA CYS A 721 -34.36 29.30 -1.28
C CYS A 721 -34.32 30.85 -1.25
N ASN A 722 -35.45 31.50 -1.43
CA ASN A 722 -35.62 32.95 -1.28
C ASN A 722 -36.21 33.29 0.09
#